data_cf181a5411fe64c3598633b4142d918a
#
_entry.id   cf181a5411fe64c3598633b4142d918a
#
_cell.length_a   1.000
_cell.length_b   1.000
_cell.length_c   1.000
_cell.angle_alpha   90.00
_cell.angle_beta   90.00
_cell.angle_gamma   90.00
#
_symmetry.space_group_name_H-M   'P 1'
#
loop_
_entity.id
_entity.type
_entity.pdbx_description
1 polymer ?
#
loop_
_entity_poly.entity_id
_entity_poly.type
_entity_poly.pdbx_seq_one_letter_code
_entity_poly.pdbx_strand_id
1 'polypeptide(L)'
;MTCFSGIRWASLVVACLSWAALGSDNLRVQISVGDNILKGNIDGRVVLIFAPNGTDPLEDTDVTSTPNKMFGKNVFQFGDNDIVTLSGGGPNNTATGVSGFPLFSMAGTYRVQAFLNPYNKARRSDGSEVYLKFPCGDGAPNVDGVGSLTTPAMDLEVHGGPQTIKLTFDSVVPVEAFVGKEIGGCSQGNYADTERLKYVKIRSKKLSEFWGRDMYVGANILLPAGYNAADKHTRYPVLYDQNHWTGGRGAYGYSTNAAFTAAWDKGIIPGTNGAPDRPAPKLIIIAFRHEAPYYDDSYGVNTANMGPYGDAINEELIPYIDEKFNTIAQPYARIQDGGSTGGWISAASLIFRPDLFGACFSSYPDSLDFNSHQAIPLYTNKNAYQNADGDSIGSIRTFENNTEVVLATVAQENHWELVFGTSSRSSLQWDVWNAVFGAQGLNGYPLEPWDKVTGEIYPEAVEYWKPMDLSNYVASNWNNTKNLGEVLRGRIYIYVGTHDNYYLNGGVAAFEKQVNGLGGPNWANVTITPGQTHGGNYQRRETWDYLQLVYNWIQDHSPKGTTPLSTKFTKPSSRGNKFEDVIQAGGHGAALKRQQKPTLSYKQSVKCGPTIKATAGRWDPGVTLQAQWIVNGRPSGALFAVKQGDLINYSPTAKYQRFELKLRVTGTKRNYEDEARDSNIIVIGRR
;
A
#
# COMPACT_ATOMS: atom_id res chain seq x y z
N MET A 1 5.60 52.89 -60.43
CA MET A 1 6.66 53.44 -59.53
C MET A 1 6.54 52.67 -58.26
N THR A 2 7.16 51.59 -58.15
CA THR A 2 8.43 51.21 -57.53
C THR A 2 8.63 51.78 -56.11
N CYS A 3 8.57 50.90 -55.14
CA CYS A 3 9.62 50.78 -54.14
C CYS A 3 9.51 49.46 -53.34
N PHE A 4 10.55 48.68 -53.47
CA PHE A 4 10.85 47.50 -52.65
C PHE A 4 11.28 47.93 -51.25
N SER A 5 10.85 47.20 -50.23
CA SER A 5 11.59 47.18 -48.94
C SER A 5 11.66 45.76 -48.40
N GLY A 6 12.89 45.35 -48.18
CA GLY A 6 13.24 43.99 -47.89
C GLY A 6 12.90 43.50 -46.49
N ILE A 7 12.49 42.26 -46.42
CA ILE A 7 12.33 41.47 -45.21
C ILE A 7 13.72 40.92 -44.79
N ARG A 8 14.23 41.43 -43.68
CA ARG A 8 15.38 40.82 -43.00
C ARG A 8 14.96 39.58 -42.28
N TRP A 9 15.48 38.44 -42.69
CA TRP A 9 15.43 37.21 -41.94
C TRP A 9 16.37 37.35 -40.72
N ALA A 10 15.81 37.43 -39.52
CA ALA A 10 16.56 37.25 -38.29
C ALA A 10 16.70 35.72 -38.09
N SER A 11 17.91 35.21 -38.26
CA SER A 11 18.27 33.84 -37.93
C SER A 11 18.18 33.66 -36.40
N LEU A 12 17.13 32.95 -35.95
CA LEU A 12 17.02 32.46 -34.58
C LEU A 12 18.01 31.30 -34.46
N VAL A 13 19.18 31.55 -33.90
CA VAL A 13 20.11 30.53 -33.48
C VAL A 13 19.51 29.94 -32.18
N VAL A 14 18.76 28.84 -32.33
CA VAL A 14 18.40 27.98 -31.22
C VAL A 14 19.70 27.34 -30.73
N ALA A 15 20.24 27.85 -29.65
CA ALA A 15 21.32 27.19 -28.92
C ALA A 15 20.74 25.88 -28.36
N CYS A 16 20.89 24.79 -29.09
CA CYS A 16 20.84 23.45 -28.55
C CYS A 16 22.02 23.33 -27.58
N LEU A 17 21.79 23.69 -26.32
CA LEU A 17 22.68 23.30 -25.24
C LEU A 17 22.72 21.78 -25.23
N SER A 18 23.78 21.25 -25.80
CA SER A 18 24.15 19.86 -25.72
C SER A 18 24.38 19.49 -24.25
N TRP A 19 23.40 18.78 -23.69
CA TRP A 19 23.54 18.06 -22.41
C TRP A 19 24.43 16.82 -22.60
N ALA A 20 25.53 16.97 -23.30
CA ALA A 20 26.53 15.93 -23.45
C ALA A 20 27.79 16.35 -22.67
N ALA A 21 28.15 15.55 -21.70
CA ALA A 21 29.43 15.57 -20.95
C ALA A 21 29.49 16.42 -19.68
N LEU A 22 28.50 16.37 -18.79
CA LEU A 22 28.69 16.74 -17.38
C LEU A 22 28.79 15.51 -16.44
N GLY A 23 29.21 14.37 -16.96
CA GLY A 23 29.17 13.08 -16.22
C GLY A 23 30.42 12.70 -15.45
N SER A 24 31.53 13.42 -15.58
CA SER A 24 32.81 13.02 -14.94
C SER A 24 33.21 13.84 -13.70
N ASP A 25 32.58 14.98 -13.49
CA ASP A 25 33.07 15.98 -12.55
C ASP A 25 32.12 16.31 -11.40
N ASN A 26 31.25 15.41 -11.03
CA ASN A 26 30.22 15.61 -9.99
C ASN A 26 30.48 14.73 -8.77
N LEU A 27 29.75 15.05 -7.67
CA LEU A 27 29.72 14.22 -6.47
C LEU A 27 29.33 12.77 -6.78
N ARG A 28 30.14 11.84 -6.31
CA ARG A 28 29.88 10.39 -6.35
C ARG A 28 29.99 9.82 -4.96
N VAL A 29 29.02 8.98 -4.60
CA VAL A 29 29.10 8.18 -3.37
C VAL A 29 29.25 6.73 -3.78
N GLN A 30 30.38 6.13 -3.44
CA GLN A 30 30.71 4.73 -3.68
C GLN A 30 30.54 3.96 -2.38
N ILE A 31 29.71 2.91 -2.39
CA ILE A 31 29.43 2.12 -1.21
C ILE A 31 29.81 0.67 -1.52
N SER A 32 30.78 0.14 -0.77
CA SER A 32 31.21 -1.25 -0.78
C SER A 32 30.57 -2.04 0.36
N VAL A 33 30.81 -3.34 0.38
CA VAL A 33 30.42 -4.23 1.49
C VAL A 33 31.71 -4.65 2.23
N GLY A 34 31.66 -4.67 3.55
CA GLY A 34 32.73 -5.20 4.40
C GLY A 34 32.80 -6.73 4.34
N ASP A 35 33.95 -7.26 4.74
CA ASP A 35 34.22 -8.69 4.72
C ASP A 35 33.20 -9.47 5.57
N ASN A 36 32.67 -10.56 5.02
CA ASN A 36 31.74 -11.50 5.70
C ASN A 36 30.37 -10.91 6.13
N ILE A 37 29.97 -9.76 5.62
CA ILE A 37 28.66 -9.15 5.89
C ILE A 37 27.56 -9.87 5.12
N LEU A 38 27.78 -10.17 3.85
CA LEU A 38 26.83 -10.87 3.00
C LEU A 38 27.07 -12.39 3.02
N LYS A 39 25.99 -13.16 2.96
CA LYS A 39 26.02 -14.63 2.77
C LYS A 39 25.78 -15.04 1.31
N GLY A 40 25.89 -14.11 0.39
CA GLY A 40 25.63 -14.27 -1.04
C GLY A 40 25.12 -13.00 -1.66
N ASN A 41 24.87 -13.00 -2.95
CA ASN A 41 24.38 -11.83 -3.65
C ASN A 41 22.94 -11.51 -3.27
N ILE A 42 22.62 -10.23 -3.13
CA ILE A 42 21.30 -9.74 -2.76
C ILE A 42 20.76 -8.72 -3.77
N ASP A 43 19.47 -8.69 -3.91
CA ASP A 43 18.74 -7.58 -4.53
C ASP A 43 18.22 -6.68 -3.42
N GLY A 44 18.19 -5.36 -3.64
CA GLY A 44 17.74 -4.46 -2.60
C GLY A 44 17.67 -3.00 -3.01
N ARG A 45 17.37 -2.16 -2.03
CA ARG A 45 17.32 -0.71 -2.16
C ARG A 45 18.35 -0.06 -1.26
N VAL A 46 19.31 0.62 -1.85
CA VAL A 46 20.20 1.52 -1.11
C VAL A 46 19.47 2.83 -0.85
N VAL A 47 19.48 3.28 0.39
CA VAL A 47 19.04 4.62 0.81
C VAL A 47 20.25 5.34 1.42
N LEU A 48 20.61 6.46 0.83
CA LEU A 48 21.73 7.32 1.25
C LEU A 48 21.15 8.60 1.86
N ILE A 49 21.56 8.92 3.08
CA ILE A 49 21.03 10.05 3.85
C ILE A 49 22.17 11.05 4.12
N PHE A 50 21.90 12.32 3.83
CA PHE A 50 22.70 13.47 4.25
C PHE A 50 21.89 14.27 5.26
N ALA A 51 22.19 14.11 6.52
CA ALA A 51 21.58 14.86 7.63
C ALA A 51 22.39 16.12 7.95
N PRO A 52 21.82 17.12 8.62
CA PRO A 52 22.58 18.23 9.17
C PRO A 52 23.72 17.76 10.07
N ASN A 53 24.83 18.49 10.06
CA ASN A 53 25.98 18.13 10.87
C ASN A 53 25.63 17.99 12.35
N GLY A 54 26.03 16.88 12.96
CA GLY A 54 25.78 16.59 14.38
C GLY A 54 24.41 16.03 14.72
N THR A 55 23.50 15.82 13.73
CA THR A 55 22.21 15.14 13.93
C THR A 55 22.30 13.67 13.55
N ASP A 56 21.42 12.83 14.11
CA ASP A 56 21.29 11.44 13.68
C ASP A 56 20.61 11.40 12.30
N PRO A 57 21.20 10.72 11.28
CA PRO A 57 20.55 10.58 9.97
C PRO A 57 19.17 9.94 10.01
N LEU A 58 18.85 9.16 11.03
CA LEU A 58 17.54 8.52 11.20
C LEU A 58 16.51 9.39 11.94
N GLU A 59 16.94 10.50 12.59
CA GLU A 59 16.05 11.35 13.40
C GLU A 59 14.95 12.01 12.56
N ASP A 60 15.23 12.27 11.27
CA ASP A 60 14.32 13.00 10.41
C ASP A 60 14.29 12.42 8.98
N THR A 61 13.60 11.31 8.84
CA THR A 61 13.36 10.64 7.55
C THR A 61 11.94 10.86 7.02
N ASP A 62 11.12 11.65 7.71
CA ASP A 62 9.75 11.99 7.34
C ASP A 62 9.71 13.08 6.26
N VAL A 63 8.67 13.07 5.44
CA VAL A 63 8.47 14.03 4.35
C VAL A 63 8.13 15.44 4.85
N THR A 64 7.52 15.57 6.03
CA THR A 64 6.98 16.85 6.54
C THR A 64 8.01 17.72 7.23
N SER A 65 9.11 17.15 7.68
CA SER A 65 10.09 17.85 8.50
C SER A 65 11.48 17.98 7.85
N THR A 66 11.67 17.48 6.69
CA THR A 66 12.92 17.11 6.01
C THR A 66 14.05 18.14 5.94
N PRO A 67 14.92 18.29 6.92
CA PRO A 67 16.26 18.77 6.67
C PRO A 67 17.13 17.73 5.96
N ASN A 68 16.84 16.43 6.09
CA ASN A 68 17.61 15.36 5.49
C ASN A 68 17.44 15.31 3.97
N LYS A 69 18.56 15.20 3.24
CA LYS A 69 18.55 14.93 1.81
C LYS A 69 18.80 13.44 1.60
N MET A 70 17.80 12.76 1.04
CA MET A 70 17.81 11.32 0.88
C MET A 70 17.82 10.93 -0.59
N PHE A 71 18.54 9.86 -0.91
CA PHE A 71 18.70 9.35 -2.28
C PHE A 71 18.58 7.84 -2.28
N GLY A 72 17.80 7.31 -3.21
CA GLY A 72 17.56 5.88 -3.35
C GLY A 72 18.09 5.30 -4.64
N LYS A 73 18.64 4.07 -4.60
CA LYS A 73 19.09 3.33 -5.78
C LYS A 73 18.90 1.83 -5.60
N ASN A 74 18.31 1.17 -6.61
CA ASN A 74 18.21 -0.30 -6.61
C ASN A 74 19.59 -0.93 -6.90
N VAL A 75 19.86 -2.03 -6.23
CA VAL A 75 20.95 -2.95 -6.54
C VAL A 75 20.38 -4.32 -6.89
N PHE A 76 21.09 -5.03 -7.78
CA PHE A 76 20.69 -6.36 -8.23
C PHE A 76 21.93 -7.26 -8.19
N GLN A 77 21.79 -8.46 -7.60
CA GLN A 77 22.87 -9.43 -7.43
C GLN A 77 24.12 -8.81 -6.83
N PHE A 78 23.93 -7.91 -5.85
CA PHE A 78 24.99 -7.19 -5.19
C PHE A 78 25.72 -8.08 -4.18
N GLY A 79 27.00 -8.25 -4.33
CA GLY A 79 27.84 -9.15 -3.54
C GLY A 79 29.07 -8.45 -2.91
N ASP A 80 29.88 -9.20 -2.17
CA ASP A 80 30.99 -8.71 -1.35
C ASP A 80 32.06 -7.90 -2.13
N ASN A 81 32.22 -8.15 -3.43
CA ASN A 81 33.22 -7.44 -4.26
C ASN A 81 32.62 -6.32 -5.10
N ASP A 82 31.32 -6.05 -4.93
CA ASP A 82 30.64 -5.03 -5.71
C ASP A 82 30.70 -3.67 -5.03
N ILE A 83 30.66 -2.64 -5.87
CA ILE A 83 30.55 -1.25 -5.42
C ILE A 83 29.31 -0.63 -6.07
N VAL A 84 28.36 -0.23 -5.27
CA VAL A 84 27.26 0.60 -5.76
C VAL A 84 27.70 2.06 -5.77
N THR A 85 27.53 2.71 -6.92
CA THR A 85 27.83 4.15 -7.07
C THR A 85 26.52 4.93 -7.22
N LEU A 86 26.28 5.88 -6.32
CA LEU A 86 25.25 6.89 -6.46
C LEU A 86 25.90 8.14 -7.03
N SER A 87 25.32 8.68 -8.12
CA SER A 87 25.77 9.91 -8.74
C SER A 87 24.60 10.64 -9.37
N GLY A 88 24.70 11.93 -9.51
CA GLY A 88 23.61 12.78 -10.06
C GLY A 88 23.56 12.88 -11.57
N GLY A 89 24.36 12.12 -12.33
CA GLY A 89 24.47 12.32 -13.77
C GLY A 89 24.38 11.04 -14.61
N GLY A 90 23.48 11.05 -15.60
CA GLY A 90 23.39 10.07 -16.67
C GLY A 90 22.42 8.91 -16.41
N PRO A 91 21.92 8.27 -17.47
CA PRO A 91 20.79 7.30 -17.40
C PRO A 91 21.11 6.01 -16.63
N ASN A 92 22.37 5.71 -16.35
CA ASN A 92 22.78 4.47 -15.68
C ASN A 92 23.22 4.65 -14.22
N ASN A 93 23.23 5.88 -13.69
CA ASN A 93 23.74 6.20 -12.35
C ASN A 93 22.89 7.22 -11.59
N THR A 94 21.65 7.43 -12.00
CA THR A 94 20.76 8.35 -11.30
C THR A 94 20.27 7.75 -10.01
N ALA A 95 20.59 8.38 -8.89
CA ALA A 95 19.88 8.19 -7.64
C ALA A 95 18.58 9.00 -7.67
N THR A 96 17.49 8.44 -7.19
CA THR A 96 16.23 9.17 -6.98
C THR A 96 16.38 9.99 -5.70
N GLY A 97 16.26 11.31 -5.79
CA GLY A 97 16.31 12.21 -4.63
C GLY A 97 14.92 12.64 -4.16
N VAL A 98 14.83 13.01 -2.90
CA VAL A 98 13.61 13.62 -2.32
C VAL A 98 13.25 14.87 -3.12
N SER A 99 11.97 15.02 -3.47
CA SER A 99 11.45 16.19 -4.20
C SER A 99 12.20 16.54 -5.48
N GLY A 100 12.78 15.52 -6.16
CA GLY A 100 13.57 15.74 -7.37
C GLY A 100 14.91 16.43 -7.16
N PHE A 101 15.35 16.63 -5.91
CA PHE A 101 16.64 17.25 -5.58
C PHE A 101 17.80 16.38 -6.11
N PRO A 102 18.68 16.89 -6.95
CA PRO A 102 19.74 16.10 -7.54
C PRO A 102 20.95 15.98 -6.61
N LEU A 103 21.55 14.79 -6.53
CA LEU A 103 22.71 14.51 -5.67
C LEU A 103 23.90 15.46 -5.96
N PHE A 104 24.09 15.86 -7.21
CA PHE A 104 25.18 16.77 -7.59
C PHE A 104 25.04 18.20 -7.05
N SER A 105 23.86 18.59 -6.57
CA SER A 105 23.62 19.90 -5.95
C SER A 105 24.03 19.96 -4.49
N MET A 106 24.52 18.86 -3.92
CA MET A 106 24.96 18.81 -2.54
C MET A 106 26.22 19.63 -2.32
N ALA A 107 26.19 20.51 -1.33
CA ALA A 107 27.34 21.25 -0.83
C ALA A 107 27.11 21.63 0.64
N GLY A 108 28.14 21.55 1.47
CA GLY A 108 28.10 21.86 2.90
C GLY A 108 28.60 20.71 3.76
N THR A 109 28.46 20.86 5.07
CA THR A 109 28.87 19.82 6.04
C THR A 109 27.66 19.00 6.46
N TYR A 110 27.78 17.70 6.31
CA TYR A 110 26.69 16.75 6.57
C TYR A 110 27.17 15.58 7.41
N ARG A 111 26.25 15.02 8.18
CA ARG A 111 26.40 13.68 8.73
C ARG A 111 25.77 12.69 7.75
N VAL A 112 26.59 11.80 7.19
CA VAL A 112 26.22 10.93 6.06
C VAL A 112 26.15 9.48 6.51
N GLN A 113 25.10 8.78 6.15
CA GLN A 113 24.92 7.34 6.39
C GLN A 113 24.19 6.69 5.21
N ALA A 114 24.46 5.42 4.98
CA ALA A 114 23.75 4.64 3.98
C ALA A 114 23.20 3.35 4.58
N PHE A 115 22.03 2.95 4.08
CA PHE A 115 21.36 1.69 4.38
C PHE A 115 21.10 0.93 3.09
N LEU A 116 21.10 -0.40 3.16
CA LEU A 116 20.63 -1.25 2.08
C LEU A 116 19.55 -2.16 2.62
N ASN A 117 18.31 -1.91 2.18
CA ASN A 117 17.16 -2.76 2.50
C ASN A 117 17.12 -3.93 1.51
N PRO A 118 17.35 -5.17 1.94
CA PRO A 118 17.31 -6.33 1.06
C PRO A 118 15.89 -6.62 0.60
N TYR A 119 15.75 -7.05 -0.65
CA TYR A 119 14.52 -7.56 -1.20
C TYR A 119 14.44 -9.08 -1.06
N ASN A 120 13.29 -9.57 -0.64
CA ASN A 120 12.95 -10.97 -0.67
C ASN A 120 12.28 -11.31 -2.01
N LYS A 121 12.68 -12.43 -2.60
CA LYS A 121 12.03 -12.94 -3.79
C LYS A 121 10.72 -13.61 -3.41
N ALA A 122 9.61 -13.09 -3.92
CA ALA A 122 8.29 -13.65 -3.75
C ALA A 122 7.76 -14.19 -5.08
N ARG A 123 7.07 -15.32 -5.05
CA ARG A 123 6.46 -15.94 -6.21
C ARG A 123 4.98 -16.18 -5.93
N ARG A 124 4.12 -15.62 -6.78
CA ARG A 124 2.67 -15.84 -6.70
C ARG A 124 2.25 -17.11 -7.40
N SER A 125 1.04 -17.57 -7.13
CA SER A 125 0.45 -18.76 -7.74
C SER A 125 0.28 -18.68 -9.27
N ASP A 126 0.17 -17.47 -9.81
CA ASP A 126 0.14 -17.21 -11.25
C ASP A 126 1.52 -17.37 -11.91
N GLY A 127 2.56 -17.61 -11.11
CA GLY A 127 3.94 -17.76 -11.55
C GLY A 127 4.71 -16.45 -11.67
N SER A 128 4.10 -15.31 -11.39
CA SER A 128 4.81 -14.03 -11.34
C SER A 128 5.82 -14.02 -10.20
N GLU A 129 7.00 -13.44 -10.45
CA GLU A 129 8.05 -13.28 -9.46
C GLU A 129 8.31 -11.80 -9.22
N VAL A 130 8.32 -11.39 -7.97
CA VAL A 130 8.60 -10.02 -7.54
C VAL A 130 9.66 -9.99 -6.44
N TYR A 131 10.36 -8.89 -6.35
CA TYR A 131 11.40 -8.66 -5.33
C TYR A 131 10.91 -7.51 -4.45
N LEU A 132 10.55 -7.82 -3.22
CA LEU A 132 9.88 -6.92 -2.30
C LEU A 132 10.65 -6.81 -0.98
N LYS A 133 10.55 -5.66 -0.32
CA LYS A 133 10.93 -5.58 1.10
C LYS A 133 10.14 -6.64 1.87
N PHE A 134 10.76 -7.18 2.90
CA PHE A 134 10.13 -8.17 3.75
C PHE A 134 10.29 -7.76 5.21
N PRO A 135 9.59 -6.70 5.62
CA PRO A 135 9.67 -6.23 7.00
C PRO A 135 8.87 -7.07 7.98
N CYS A 136 8.17 -8.07 7.52
CA CYS A 136 7.22 -8.84 8.31
C CYS A 136 5.89 -8.13 8.63
N GLY A 137 5.55 -7.07 7.94
CA GLY A 137 4.29 -6.37 8.09
C GLY A 137 4.13 -5.69 9.46
N ASP A 138 5.14 -5.01 9.91
CA ASP A 138 5.20 -4.44 11.27
C ASP A 138 5.12 -2.95 11.35
N GLY A 139 4.48 -2.36 10.43
CA GLY A 139 4.30 -0.94 10.40
C GLY A 139 5.33 -0.23 9.56
N ALA A 140 5.44 1.08 9.72
CA ALA A 140 6.17 1.97 8.85
C ALA A 140 7.52 1.39 8.40
N PRO A 141 7.83 1.45 7.12
CA PRO A 141 9.06 0.93 6.57
C PRO A 141 10.24 1.74 7.10
N ASN A 142 10.84 1.25 8.16
CA ASN A 142 12.02 1.88 8.70
C ASN A 142 13.19 1.68 7.73
N VAL A 143 13.95 2.75 7.52
CA VAL A 143 15.19 2.69 6.71
C VAL A 143 16.16 1.67 7.32
N ASP A 144 16.19 1.61 8.65
CA ASP A 144 16.98 0.71 9.48
C ASP A 144 16.23 -0.59 9.85
N GLY A 145 15.24 -1.00 9.06
CA GLY A 145 14.49 -2.25 9.32
C GLY A 145 15.41 -3.45 9.46
N VAL A 146 14.96 -4.44 10.24
CA VAL A 146 15.70 -5.68 10.54
C VAL A 146 16.26 -6.32 9.27
N GLY A 147 17.54 -6.70 9.31
CA GLY A 147 18.26 -7.29 8.17
C GLY A 147 18.82 -6.30 7.17
N SER A 148 18.57 -5.01 7.33
CA SER A 148 19.20 -3.98 6.51
C SER A 148 20.69 -3.90 6.79
N LEU A 149 21.49 -3.71 5.74
CA LEU A 149 22.90 -3.38 5.90
C LEU A 149 23.01 -1.88 6.21
N THR A 150 23.97 -1.51 7.06
CA THR A 150 24.19 -0.11 7.42
C THR A 150 25.68 0.23 7.41
N THR A 151 25.98 1.50 7.09
CA THR A 151 27.32 2.08 7.24
C THR A 151 27.39 2.84 8.57
N PRO A 152 28.58 3.09 9.12
CA PRO A 152 28.73 4.10 10.16
C PRO A 152 28.28 5.47 9.68
N ALA A 153 27.65 6.26 10.57
CA ALA A 153 27.37 7.66 10.29
C ALA A 153 28.67 8.49 10.38
N MET A 154 28.96 9.27 9.36
CA MET A 154 30.20 10.02 9.24
C MET A 154 29.94 11.51 8.98
N ASP A 155 30.62 12.39 9.69
CA ASP A 155 30.61 13.82 9.40
C ASP A 155 31.55 14.13 8.23
N LEU A 156 31.04 14.72 7.16
CA LEU A 156 31.73 14.93 5.89
C LEU A 156 31.46 16.32 5.36
N GLU A 157 32.51 16.92 4.75
CA GLU A 157 32.37 18.13 3.95
C GLU A 157 32.15 17.78 2.48
N VAL A 158 31.09 18.34 1.89
CA VAL A 158 30.72 18.17 0.48
C VAL A 158 31.00 19.47 -0.25
N HIS A 159 31.90 19.45 -1.21
CA HIS A 159 32.48 20.67 -1.80
C HIS A 159 31.67 21.27 -2.96
N GLY A 160 30.56 20.63 -3.38
CA GLY A 160 29.72 21.13 -4.49
C GLY A 160 30.35 20.97 -5.87
N GLY A 161 31.38 20.12 -6.02
CA GLY A 161 32.11 19.83 -7.25
C GLY A 161 32.57 18.39 -7.34
N PRO A 162 33.60 18.08 -8.15
CA PRO A 162 34.12 16.73 -8.29
C PRO A 162 34.61 16.18 -6.96
N GLN A 163 33.89 15.18 -6.42
CA GLN A 163 34.25 14.52 -5.15
C GLN A 163 33.79 13.07 -5.17
N THR A 164 34.60 12.18 -4.60
CA THR A 164 34.20 10.80 -4.36
C THR A 164 34.19 10.52 -2.86
N ILE A 165 32.98 10.27 -2.31
CA ILE A 165 32.79 9.79 -0.94
C ILE A 165 32.80 8.28 -0.99
N LYS A 166 33.49 7.63 -0.06
CA LYS A 166 33.53 6.17 0.07
C LYS A 166 32.94 5.78 1.39
N LEU A 167 31.94 4.88 1.35
CA LEU A 167 31.29 4.28 2.51
C LEU A 167 31.43 2.76 2.42
N THR A 168 31.26 2.07 3.54
CA THR A 168 31.27 0.61 3.59
C THR A 168 30.14 0.13 4.49
N PHE A 169 29.29 -0.75 3.98
CA PHE A 169 28.35 -1.49 4.82
C PHE A 169 29.15 -2.46 5.70
N ASP A 170 29.21 -2.22 6.98
CA ASP A 170 30.01 -2.99 7.95
C ASP A 170 29.16 -3.73 8.99
N SER A 171 27.87 -3.47 9.01
CA SER A 171 26.96 -4.08 9.96
C SER A 171 25.59 -4.38 9.35
N VAL A 172 24.87 -5.28 10.01
CA VAL A 172 23.50 -5.67 9.67
C VAL A 172 22.60 -5.36 10.86
N VAL A 173 21.49 -4.69 10.63
CA VAL A 173 20.51 -4.42 11.68
C VAL A 173 20.00 -5.75 12.26
N PRO A 174 20.19 -6.01 13.56
CA PRO A 174 19.93 -7.30 14.14
C PRO A 174 18.42 -7.59 14.25
N VAL A 175 18.08 -8.87 14.21
CA VAL A 175 16.75 -9.32 14.60
C VAL A 175 16.62 -9.13 16.11
N GLU A 176 15.60 -8.41 16.57
CA GLU A 176 15.32 -8.31 18.00
C GLU A 176 14.99 -9.68 18.60
N ALA A 177 15.35 -9.83 19.88
CA ALA A 177 15.05 -11.07 20.59
C ALA A 177 13.53 -11.26 20.64
N PHE A 178 13.08 -12.42 20.20
CA PHE A 178 11.67 -12.79 20.21
C PHE A 178 11.12 -12.85 21.64
N VAL A 179 9.98 -12.18 21.88
CA VAL A 179 9.25 -12.21 23.13
C VAL A 179 7.81 -12.63 22.86
N GLY A 180 7.39 -13.81 23.35
CA GLY A 180 6.01 -14.28 23.21
C GLY A 180 5.88 -15.66 22.60
N LYS A 181 4.77 -15.91 21.87
CA LYS A 181 4.53 -17.18 21.18
C LYS A 181 5.27 -17.21 19.86
N GLU A 182 6.04 -18.26 19.62
CA GLU A 182 6.57 -18.54 18.29
C GLU A 182 5.47 -19.19 17.42
N ILE A 183 4.86 -18.41 16.55
CA ILE A 183 3.90 -18.89 15.58
C ILE A 183 4.40 -18.47 14.21
N GLY A 184 4.93 -19.36 13.45
CA GLY A 184 5.40 -19.30 12.04
C GLY A 184 5.52 -17.93 11.38
N GLY A 185 6.22 -17.85 10.29
CA GLY A 185 6.43 -16.61 9.55
C GLY A 185 7.38 -15.64 10.27
N CYS A 186 6.94 -14.41 10.43
CA CYS A 186 7.68 -13.38 11.13
C CYS A 186 7.49 -13.49 12.65
N SER A 187 8.55 -13.25 13.40
CA SER A 187 8.49 -13.22 14.87
C SER A 187 7.73 -12.01 15.40
N GLN A 188 7.64 -10.99 14.58
CA GLN A 188 7.04 -9.71 14.90
C GLN A 188 5.57 -9.87 15.31
N GLY A 189 5.20 -9.26 16.44
CA GLY A 189 3.84 -9.27 16.95
C GLY A 189 3.34 -10.61 17.48
N ASN A 190 4.20 -11.57 17.71
CA ASN A 190 3.83 -12.80 18.39
C ASN A 190 3.84 -12.57 19.92
N TYR A 191 2.81 -11.91 20.43
CA TYR A 191 2.76 -11.49 21.84
C TYR A 191 2.37 -12.64 22.79
N ALA A 192 2.86 -12.57 24.02
CA ALA A 192 2.39 -13.45 25.08
C ALA A 192 0.94 -13.10 25.49
N ASP A 193 0.15 -14.13 25.80
CA ASP A 193 -1.19 -13.93 26.36
C ASP A 193 -1.12 -13.39 27.79
N THR A 194 -2.05 -12.50 28.11
CA THR A 194 -2.36 -12.13 29.50
C THR A 194 -3.74 -12.65 29.88
N GLU A 195 -4.23 -12.32 31.08
CA GLU A 195 -5.59 -12.71 31.48
C GLU A 195 -6.64 -12.14 30.51
N ARG A 196 -6.54 -10.86 30.15
CA ARG A 196 -7.52 -10.16 29.31
C ARG A 196 -7.14 -10.07 27.85
N LEU A 197 -5.87 -9.94 27.56
CA LEU A 197 -5.39 -9.75 26.18
C LEU A 197 -4.81 -11.06 25.64
N LYS A 198 -5.45 -11.58 24.59
CA LYS A 198 -5.01 -12.80 23.90
C LYS A 198 -4.48 -12.43 22.53
N TYR A 199 -3.49 -13.17 22.09
CA TYR A 199 -3.00 -13.06 20.73
C TYR A 199 -3.29 -14.34 19.96
N VAL A 200 -3.89 -14.19 18.77
CA VAL A 200 -4.11 -15.29 17.84
C VAL A 200 -3.42 -14.98 16.51
N LYS A 201 -2.81 -16.01 15.95
CA LYS A 201 -2.23 -16.00 14.62
C LYS A 201 -2.40 -17.39 14.04
N ILE A 202 -2.97 -17.46 12.87
CA ILE A 202 -3.22 -18.73 12.17
C ILE A 202 -2.56 -18.71 10.80
N ARG A 203 -2.13 -19.87 10.33
CA ARG A 203 -1.71 -20.05 8.94
C ARG A 203 -2.95 -19.93 8.06
N SER A 204 -2.95 -18.99 7.14
CA SER A 204 -4.00 -18.85 6.13
C SER A 204 -3.72 -19.81 4.97
N LYS A 205 -4.68 -20.67 4.67
CA LYS A 205 -4.60 -21.54 3.48
C LYS A 205 -4.66 -20.72 2.21
N LYS A 206 -5.60 -19.78 2.12
CA LYS A 206 -5.85 -18.94 0.94
C LYS A 206 -4.62 -18.10 0.57
N LEU A 207 -4.05 -17.41 1.53
CA LEU A 207 -2.83 -16.60 1.32
C LEU A 207 -1.61 -17.46 1.02
N SER A 208 -1.49 -18.62 1.68
CA SER A 208 -0.38 -19.54 1.42
C SER A 208 -0.43 -20.15 0.01
N GLU A 209 -1.63 -20.40 -0.50
CA GLU A 209 -1.83 -20.82 -1.90
C GLU A 209 -1.46 -19.70 -2.88
N PHE A 210 -1.85 -18.44 -2.58
CA PHE A 210 -1.53 -17.29 -3.43
C PHE A 210 -0.01 -17.03 -3.50
N TRP A 211 0.69 -17.05 -2.36
CA TRP A 211 2.12 -16.71 -2.28
C TRP A 211 3.06 -17.91 -2.42
N GLY A 212 2.54 -19.13 -2.53
CA GLY A 212 3.35 -20.36 -2.63
C GLY A 212 4.25 -20.61 -1.42
N ARG A 213 3.93 -20.04 -0.28
CA ARG A 213 4.63 -20.16 1.01
C ARG A 213 3.66 -19.98 2.17
N ASP A 214 4.07 -20.40 3.37
CA ASP A 214 3.25 -20.19 4.55
C ASP A 214 3.04 -18.69 4.83
N MET A 215 1.77 -18.31 4.86
CA MET A 215 1.30 -16.96 5.17
C MET A 215 0.33 -17.02 6.34
N TYR A 216 0.31 -15.97 7.14
CA TYR A 216 -0.43 -15.93 8.39
C TYR A 216 -1.31 -14.69 8.48
N VAL A 217 -2.40 -14.80 9.26
CA VAL A 217 -3.25 -13.70 9.68
C VAL A 217 -3.46 -13.76 11.18
N GLY A 218 -3.54 -12.62 11.83
CA GLY A 218 -3.60 -12.54 13.28
C GLY A 218 -4.50 -11.44 13.82
N ALA A 219 -4.73 -11.49 15.12
CA ALA A 219 -5.49 -10.49 15.86
C ALA A 219 -5.11 -10.47 17.35
N ASN A 220 -5.21 -9.29 17.94
CA ASN A 220 -5.25 -9.12 19.40
C ASN A 220 -6.70 -9.14 19.86
N ILE A 221 -6.99 -9.93 20.87
CA ILE A 221 -8.34 -10.15 21.41
C ILE A 221 -8.39 -9.63 22.84
N LEU A 222 -9.11 -8.53 23.07
CA LEU A 222 -9.33 -7.97 24.40
C LEU A 222 -10.65 -8.50 24.97
N LEU A 223 -10.55 -9.25 26.05
CA LEU A 223 -11.68 -9.92 26.70
C LEU A 223 -12.30 -9.04 27.81
N PRO A 224 -13.62 -8.95 27.93
CA PRO A 224 -14.28 -8.14 28.96
C PRO A 224 -14.13 -8.73 30.37
N ALA A 225 -14.31 -7.89 31.38
CA ALA A 225 -14.36 -8.35 32.77
C ALA A 225 -15.40 -9.45 32.97
N GLY A 226 -15.01 -10.49 33.73
CA GLY A 226 -15.85 -11.65 34.00
C GLY A 226 -15.99 -12.64 32.84
N TYR A 227 -15.19 -12.48 31.76
CA TYR A 227 -15.16 -13.48 30.70
C TYR A 227 -14.70 -14.85 31.25
N ASN A 228 -15.47 -15.88 30.91
CA ASN A 228 -15.15 -17.26 31.29
C ASN A 228 -15.18 -18.15 30.04
N ALA A 229 -14.03 -18.65 29.62
CA ALA A 229 -13.90 -19.52 28.46
C ALA A 229 -14.64 -20.86 28.61
N ALA A 230 -14.85 -21.34 29.83
CA ALA A 230 -15.56 -22.57 30.11
C ALA A 230 -17.09 -22.42 30.05
N ASP A 231 -17.62 -21.20 30.19
CA ASP A 231 -19.05 -20.93 30.09
C ASP A 231 -19.44 -20.83 28.60
N LYS A 232 -19.98 -21.91 28.08
CA LYS A 232 -20.45 -21.97 26.68
C LYS A 232 -21.85 -21.39 26.48
N HIS A 233 -22.50 -20.95 27.54
CA HIS A 233 -23.84 -20.35 27.49
C HIS A 233 -23.78 -18.83 27.31
N THR A 234 -22.78 -18.16 27.88
CA THR A 234 -22.60 -16.73 27.73
C THR A 234 -21.78 -16.42 26.47
N ARG A 235 -22.31 -15.58 25.63
CA ARG A 235 -21.64 -15.12 24.39
C ARG A 235 -21.65 -13.60 24.31
N TYR A 236 -20.60 -13.05 23.74
CA TYR A 236 -20.31 -11.62 23.73
C TYR A 236 -20.42 -11.04 22.32
N PRO A 237 -20.99 -9.85 22.16
CA PRO A 237 -20.87 -9.10 20.93
C PRO A 237 -19.42 -8.68 20.69
N VAL A 238 -19.08 -8.41 19.45
CA VAL A 238 -17.71 -8.12 18.99
C VAL A 238 -17.64 -6.74 18.37
N LEU A 239 -16.65 -5.98 18.79
CA LEU A 239 -16.19 -4.78 18.12
C LEU A 239 -14.86 -5.09 17.42
N TYR A 240 -14.84 -4.99 16.10
CA TYR A 240 -13.64 -5.15 15.28
C TYR A 240 -12.99 -3.78 15.11
N ASP A 241 -11.86 -3.58 15.78
CA ASP A 241 -11.05 -2.37 15.73
C ASP A 241 -10.02 -2.50 14.59
N GLN A 242 -10.27 -1.76 13.51
CA GLN A 242 -9.43 -1.74 12.33
C GLN A 242 -8.37 -0.65 12.49
N ASN A 243 -7.12 -1.03 12.30
CA ASN A 243 -5.98 -0.13 12.41
C ASN A 243 -5.16 -0.12 11.14
N HIS A 244 -4.37 0.94 10.97
CA HIS A 244 -3.33 1.00 9.96
C HIS A 244 -2.13 0.18 10.47
N TRP A 245 -1.53 -0.60 9.59
CA TRP A 245 -0.42 -1.51 9.92
C TRP A 245 -0.73 -2.40 11.14
N THR A 246 0.30 -2.76 11.89
CA THR A 246 0.14 -3.54 13.10
C THR A 246 -0.08 -2.64 14.30
N GLY A 247 -1.28 -2.12 14.48
CA GLY A 247 -1.63 -1.30 15.63
C GLY A 247 -1.19 -1.89 16.98
N GLY A 248 -1.23 -1.09 18.04
CA GLY A 248 -0.77 -1.44 19.38
C GLY A 248 -1.36 -2.76 19.93
N ARG A 249 -0.75 -3.29 20.98
CA ARG A 249 -1.13 -4.59 21.58
C ARG A 249 -2.54 -4.63 22.13
N GLY A 250 -3.12 -3.49 22.50
CA GLY A 250 -4.45 -3.39 23.08
C GLY A 250 -5.24 -2.24 22.50
N ALA A 251 -6.46 -2.53 22.05
CA ALA A 251 -7.38 -1.52 21.54
C ALA A 251 -7.67 -0.45 22.61
N TYR A 252 -7.95 0.78 22.14
CA TYR A 252 -8.32 1.91 22.99
C TYR A 252 -7.34 2.25 24.12
N GLY A 253 -6.07 1.92 23.94
CA GLY A 253 -5.04 2.18 24.95
C GLY A 253 -4.99 1.16 26.08
N TYR A 254 -5.64 0.01 25.98
CA TYR A 254 -5.45 -1.07 26.92
C TYR A 254 -3.95 -1.42 27.00
N SER A 255 -3.42 -1.54 28.21
CA SER A 255 -1.99 -1.67 28.55
C SER A 255 -1.15 -0.38 28.45
N THR A 256 -1.61 0.68 27.82
CA THR A 256 -0.87 1.96 27.74
C THR A 256 -1.56 3.09 28.52
N ASN A 257 -2.90 3.04 28.66
CA ASN A 257 -3.66 3.96 29.49
C ASN A 257 -4.07 3.23 30.79
N ALA A 258 -3.41 3.55 31.88
CA ALA A 258 -3.63 2.90 33.18
C ALA A 258 -5.08 3.03 33.70
N ALA A 259 -5.72 4.18 33.48
CA ALA A 259 -7.10 4.42 33.93
C ALA A 259 -8.09 3.56 33.13
N PHE A 260 -7.94 3.51 31.81
CA PHE A 260 -8.76 2.65 30.94
C PHE A 260 -8.56 1.17 31.30
N THR A 261 -7.31 0.72 31.43
CA THR A 261 -6.97 -0.67 31.77
C THR A 261 -7.61 -1.08 33.11
N ALA A 262 -7.49 -0.24 34.16
CA ALA A 262 -8.05 -0.55 35.47
C ALA A 262 -9.58 -0.61 35.46
N ALA A 263 -10.24 0.28 34.72
CA ALA A 263 -11.69 0.28 34.57
C ALA A 263 -12.19 -0.93 33.75
N TRP A 264 -11.47 -1.28 32.68
CA TRP A 264 -11.77 -2.46 31.86
C TRP A 264 -11.66 -3.74 32.67
N ASP A 265 -10.57 -3.91 33.44
CA ASP A 265 -10.32 -5.11 34.22
C ASP A 265 -11.34 -5.29 35.36
N LYS A 266 -11.79 -4.20 35.96
CA LYS A 266 -12.87 -4.22 36.96
C LYS A 266 -14.27 -4.40 36.33
N GLY A 267 -14.44 -4.07 35.07
CA GLY A 267 -15.76 -3.99 34.42
C GLY A 267 -16.63 -2.85 34.94
N ILE A 268 -16.01 -1.80 35.49
CA ILE A 268 -16.65 -0.65 36.11
C ILE A 268 -15.98 0.63 35.64
N ILE A 269 -16.77 1.52 35.08
CA ILE A 269 -16.34 2.87 34.68
C ILE A 269 -16.52 3.79 35.88
N PRO A 270 -15.45 4.39 36.41
CA PRO A 270 -15.56 5.32 37.53
C PRO A 270 -16.43 6.54 37.17
N GLY A 271 -17.30 6.91 38.06
CA GLY A 271 -18.06 8.16 37.91
C GLY A 271 -17.16 9.39 38.02
N THR A 272 -17.48 10.40 37.23
CA THR A 272 -16.78 11.71 37.24
C THR A 272 -17.72 12.80 37.76
N ASN A 273 -17.17 13.84 38.38
CA ASN A 273 -17.94 15.01 38.85
C ASN A 273 -19.12 14.64 39.78
N GLY A 274 -18.96 13.63 40.63
CA GLY A 274 -20.01 13.17 41.57
C GLY A 274 -21.05 12.24 40.96
N ALA A 275 -20.94 11.86 39.70
CA ALA A 275 -21.74 10.81 39.09
C ALA A 275 -21.38 9.44 39.68
N PRO A 276 -22.34 8.49 39.83
CA PRO A 276 -22.02 7.16 40.30
C PRO A 276 -21.25 6.35 39.28
N ASP A 277 -20.52 5.36 39.77
CA ASP A 277 -19.89 4.33 38.95
C ASP A 277 -20.92 3.61 38.10
N ARG A 278 -20.55 3.23 36.88
CA ARG A 278 -21.42 2.49 35.96
C ARG A 278 -20.74 1.22 35.43
N PRO A 279 -21.50 0.15 35.10
CA PRO A 279 -20.93 -1.03 34.47
C PRO A 279 -20.29 -0.70 33.12
N ALA A 280 -19.12 -1.28 32.83
CA ALA A 280 -18.52 -1.22 31.51
C ALA A 280 -19.29 -2.11 30.52
N PRO A 281 -19.41 -1.72 29.24
CA PRO A 281 -19.98 -2.56 28.20
C PRO A 281 -19.23 -3.88 28.07
N LYS A 282 -19.94 -4.99 28.01
CA LYS A 282 -19.34 -6.32 27.85
C LYS A 282 -19.18 -6.66 26.37
N LEU A 283 -18.09 -6.19 25.79
CA LEU A 283 -17.69 -6.44 24.41
C LEU A 283 -16.41 -7.28 24.38
N ILE A 284 -16.25 -8.16 23.40
CA ILE A 284 -14.95 -8.63 22.95
C ILE A 284 -14.47 -7.63 21.92
N ILE A 285 -13.28 -7.05 22.11
CA ILE A 285 -12.69 -6.15 21.12
C ILE A 285 -11.58 -6.90 20.40
N ILE A 286 -11.65 -6.92 19.06
CA ILE A 286 -10.69 -7.60 18.20
C ILE A 286 -9.98 -6.56 17.36
N ALA A 287 -8.70 -6.34 17.64
CA ALA A 287 -7.84 -5.52 16.80
C ALA A 287 -7.13 -6.43 15.81
N PHE A 288 -7.50 -6.34 14.53
CA PHE A 288 -6.83 -7.09 13.50
C PHE A 288 -5.39 -6.59 13.30
N ARG A 289 -4.54 -7.54 13.03
CA ARG A 289 -3.18 -7.27 12.57
C ARG A 289 -3.17 -7.46 11.07
N HIS A 290 -3.04 -6.38 10.34
CA HIS A 290 -2.99 -6.39 8.88
C HIS A 290 -1.59 -6.79 8.39
N GLU A 291 -1.02 -7.86 8.98
CA GLU A 291 0.29 -8.38 8.62
C GLU A 291 0.33 -8.75 7.16
N ALA A 292 0.93 -7.90 6.36
CA ALA A 292 1.17 -8.10 4.95
C ALA A 292 2.68 -8.03 4.72
N PRO A 293 3.44 -9.15 4.87
CA PRO A 293 4.90 -9.15 4.77
C PRO A 293 5.42 -8.54 3.47
N TYR A 294 4.56 -8.50 2.47
CA TYR A 294 4.81 -7.80 1.22
C TYR A 294 3.84 -6.62 1.11
N TYR A 295 4.33 -5.45 0.81
CA TYR A 295 3.61 -4.17 0.73
C TYR A 295 3.08 -3.59 2.05
N ASP A 296 3.27 -4.26 3.17
CA ASP A 296 3.12 -3.80 4.55
C ASP A 296 1.70 -3.67 5.10
N ASP A 297 0.68 -3.33 4.34
CA ASP A 297 -0.71 -3.29 4.80
C ASP A 297 -1.68 -3.88 3.77
N SER A 298 -2.54 -4.79 4.22
CA SER A 298 -3.49 -5.48 3.35
C SER A 298 -4.82 -4.76 3.16
N TYR A 299 -5.11 -3.73 3.95
CA TYR A 299 -6.44 -3.11 4.02
C TYR A 299 -7.58 -4.09 4.29
N GLY A 300 -7.26 -5.30 4.73
CA GLY A 300 -8.25 -6.35 5.03
C GLY A 300 -9.12 -6.77 3.84
N VAL A 301 -8.70 -6.49 2.63
CA VAL A 301 -9.43 -6.80 1.39
C VAL A 301 -8.64 -7.74 0.50
N ASN A 302 -9.33 -8.32 -0.47
CA ASN A 302 -8.66 -9.11 -1.49
C ASN A 302 -8.07 -8.19 -2.56
N THR A 303 -6.87 -8.44 -3.02
CA THR A 303 -6.20 -7.63 -4.04
C THR A 303 -5.46 -8.48 -5.05
N ALA A 304 -5.26 -7.94 -6.26
CA ALA A 304 -4.47 -8.61 -7.29
C ALA A 304 -2.99 -8.72 -6.91
N ASN A 305 -2.47 -7.75 -6.14
CA ASN A 305 -1.05 -7.69 -5.81
C ASN A 305 -0.67 -8.46 -4.55
N MET A 306 -1.58 -8.52 -3.57
CA MET A 306 -1.29 -9.03 -2.22
C MET A 306 -2.01 -10.34 -1.92
N GLY A 307 -3.06 -10.67 -2.67
CA GLY A 307 -3.84 -11.89 -2.50
C GLY A 307 -5.12 -11.70 -1.66
N PRO A 308 -5.78 -12.82 -1.30
CA PRO A 308 -7.12 -12.81 -0.73
C PRO A 308 -7.13 -12.56 0.78
N TYR A 309 -6.61 -11.40 1.24
CA TYR A 309 -6.62 -11.06 2.68
C TYR A 309 -8.03 -10.91 3.24
N GLY A 310 -8.96 -10.33 2.49
CA GLY A 310 -10.34 -10.21 2.92
C GLY A 310 -10.99 -11.58 3.19
N ASP A 311 -10.79 -12.53 2.29
CA ASP A 311 -11.29 -13.90 2.49
C ASP A 311 -10.55 -14.63 3.62
N ALA A 312 -9.25 -14.42 3.76
CA ALA A 312 -8.47 -15.01 4.84
C ALA A 312 -8.97 -14.53 6.22
N ILE A 313 -9.29 -13.25 6.34
CA ILE A 313 -9.86 -12.69 7.58
C ILE A 313 -11.30 -13.19 7.78
N ASN A 314 -12.15 -13.07 6.77
CA ASN A 314 -13.60 -13.33 6.91
C ASN A 314 -13.93 -14.82 6.96
N GLU A 315 -13.20 -15.69 6.28
CA GLU A 315 -13.51 -17.10 6.13
C GLU A 315 -12.57 -18.05 6.90
N GLU A 316 -11.41 -17.56 7.36
CA GLU A 316 -10.47 -18.37 8.15
C GLU A 316 -10.29 -17.80 9.57
N LEU A 317 -9.90 -16.51 9.73
CA LEU A 317 -9.59 -15.94 11.04
C LEU A 317 -10.82 -15.71 11.91
N ILE A 318 -11.86 -15.04 11.38
CA ILE A 318 -13.11 -14.77 12.15
C ILE A 318 -13.78 -16.07 12.61
N PRO A 319 -13.98 -17.10 11.77
CA PRO A 319 -14.52 -18.37 12.23
C PRO A 319 -13.66 -19.05 13.30
N TYR A 320 -12.34 -18.96 13.20
CA TYR A 320 -11.44 -19.47 14.25
C TYR A 320 -11.63 -18.73 15.57
N ILE A 321 -11.75 -17.41 15.54
CA ILE A 321 -12.00 -16.59 16.73
C ILE A 321 -13.38 -16.92 17.34
N ASP A 322 -14.42 -17.03 16.51
CA ASP A 322 -15.77 -17.38 16.95
C ASP A 322 -15.82 -18.75 17.67
N GLU A 323 -15.01 -19.69 17.23
CA GLU A 323 -14.91 -21.00 17.87
C GLU A 323 -14.16 -20.94 19.23
N LYS A 324 -13.14 -20.11 19.31
CA LYS A 324 -12.26 -20.02 20.50
C LYS A 324 -12.80 -19.11 21.60
N PHE A 325 -13.49 -18.04 21.24
CA PHE A 325 -13.83 -16.92 22.13
C PHE A 325 -15.34 -16.66 22.12
N ASN A 326 -16.15 -17.42 22.72
CA ASN A 326 -17.59 -17.23 23.00
C ASN A 326 -18.24 -15.98 22.38
N THR A 327 -18.04 -15.73 21.08
CA THR A 327 -18.62 -14.59 20.36
C THR A 327 -20.06 -14.85 19.96
N ILE A 328 -20.87 -13.80 19.79
CA ILE A 328 -22.16 -13.88 19.12
C ILE A 328 -21.87 -13.80 17.61
N ALA A 329 -21.81 -14.94 16.95
CA ALA A 329 -21.50 -15.05 15.52
C ALA A 329 -22.70 -14.65 14.64
N GLN A 330 -23.27 -13.46 14.85
CA GLN A 330 -24.41 -12.91 14.12
C GLN A 330 -24.12 -11.47 13.68
N PRO A 331 -24.60 -11.03 12.50
CA PRO A 331 -24.30 -9.69 11.98
C PRO A 331 -24.61 -8.57 12.98
N TYR A 332 -25.77 -8.58 13.63
CA TYR A 332 -26.15 -7.51 14.58
C TYR A 332 -25.19 -7.32 15.75
N ALA A 333 -24.39 -8.34 16.05
CA ALA A 333 -23.45 -8.35 17.16
C ALA A 333 -21.98 -8.26 16.70
N ARG A 334 -21.72 -7.94 15.43
CA ARG A 334 -20.40 -7.74 14.84
C ARG A 334 -20.32 -6.33 14.26
N ILE A 335 -19.65 -5.46 14.96
CA ILE A 335 -19.53 -4.04 14.59
C ILE A 335 -18.09 -3.77 14.15
N GLN A 336 -17.96 -3.02 13.07
CA GLN A 336 -16.70 -2.54 12.55
C GLN A 336 -16.42 -1.13 13.06
N ASP A 337 -15.17 -0.87 13.43
CA ASP A 337 -14.66 0.44 13.87
C ASP A 337 -13.28 0.68 13.27
N GLY A 338 -12.88 1.92 13.19
CA GLY A 338 -11.54 2.32 12.80
C GLY A 338 -11.43 3.77 12.38
N GLY A 339 -10.22 4.28 12.43
CA GLY A 339 -9.87 5.63 12.00
C GLY A 339 -8.87 5.63 10.84
N SER A 340 -8.92 6.66 9.97
CA SER A 340 -7.99 6.80 8.86
C SER A 340 -8.08 5.58 7.91
N THR A 341 -6.97 4.93 7.64
CA THR A 341 -6.94 3.62 6.95
C THR A 341 -7.93 2.62 7.58
N GLY A 342 -7.95 2.50 8.91
CA GLY A 342 -8.91 1.65 9.61
C GLY A 342 -10.36 2.09 9.41
N GLY A 343 -10.60 3.38 9.22
CA GLY A 343 -11.90 3.92 8.85
C GLY A 343 -12.37 3.41 7.49
N TRP A 344 -11.50 3.43 6.48
CA TRP A 344 -11.80 2.85 5.18
C TRP A 344 -12.04 1.33 5.28
N ILE A 345 -11.15 0.61 6.00
CA ILE A 345 -11.28 -0.84 6.19
C ILE A 345 -12.61 -1.19 6.87
N SER A 346 -13.01 -0.43 7.90
CA SER A 346 -14.27 -0.67 8.62
C SER A 346 -15.49 -0.48 7.72
N ALA A 347 -15.49 0.58 6.89
CA ALA A 347 -16.54 0.82 5.91
C ALA A 347 -16.56 -0.25 4.81
N ALA A 348 -15.39 -0.58 4.24
CA ALA A 348 -15.23 -1.59 3.21
C ALA A 348 -15.68 -2.98 3.69
N SER A 349 -15.30 -3.37 4.92
CA SER A 349 -15.73 -4.64 5.52
C SER A 349 -17.23 -4.77 5.57
N LEU A 350 -17.96 -3.75 6.02
CA LEU A 350 -19.40 -3.75 6.02
C LEU A 350 -20.01 -3.74 4.61
N ILE A 351 -19.51 -2.87 3.73
CA ILE A 351 -20.04 -2.68 2.38
C ILE A 351 -19.86 -3.95 1.53
N PHE A 352 -18.74 -4.60 1.66
CA PHE A 352 -18.48 -5.84 0.93
C PHE A 352 -19.09 -7.07 1.56
N ARG A 353 -19.21 -7.11 2.89
CA ARG A 353 -19.76 -8.27 3.64
C ARG A 353 -20.89 -7.86 4.61
N PRO A 354 -21.98 -7.26 4.08
CA PRO A 354 -23.13 -6.88 4.91
C PRO A 354 -23.86 -8.08 5.53
N ASP A 355 -23.57 -9.28 5.07
CA ASP A 355 -23.99 -10.56 5.63
C ASP A 355 -23.26 -10.95 6.90
N LEU A 356 -22.03 -10.46 7.11
CA LEU A 356 -21.21 -10.76 8.29
C LEU A 356 -21.29 -9.70 9.37
N PHE A 357 -21.38 -8.43 9.01
CA PHE A 357 -21.26 -7.29 9.92
C PHE A 357 -22.55 -6.50 10.02
N GLY A 358 -22.86 -5.96 11.18
CA GLY A 358 -24.08 -5.22 11.46
C GLY A 358 -23.99 -3.74 11.08
N ALA A 359 -22.92 -3.08 11.49
CA ALA A 359 -22.67 -1.67 11.21
C ALA A 359 -21.16 -1.38 11.18
N CYS A 360 -20.81 -0.20 10.66
CA CYS A 360 -19.50 0.39 10.80
C CYS A 360 -19.57 1.79 11.43
N PHE A 361 -18.61 2.10 12.31
CA PHE A 361 -18.33 3.42 12.85
C PHE A 361 -16.98 3.87 12.32
N SER A 362 -17.00 4.49 11.16
CA SER A 362 -15.81 4.88 10.40
C SER A 362 -15.42 6.32 10.73
N SER A 363 -14.24 6.51 11.27
CA SER A 363 -13.74 7.83 11.68
C SER A 363 -12.70 8.33 10.68
N TYR A 364 -12.89 9.55 10.16
CA TYR A 364 -11.97 10.20 9.20
C TYR A 364 -11.32 9.20 8.22
N PRO A 365 -12.14 8.41 7.49
CA PRO A 365 -11.64 7.33 6.65
C PRO A 365 -10.79 7.85 5.49
N ASP A 366 -9.83 7.03 5.03
CA ASP A 366 -9.23 7.21 3.72
C ASP A 366 -10.32 7.36 2.66
N SER A 367 -9.99 7.94 1.51
CA SER A 367 -10.96 8.40 0.53
C SER A 367 -12.00 7.34 0.17
N LEU A 368 -13.25 7.61 0.50
CA LEU A 368 -14.39 6.73 0.19
C LEU A 368 -14.89 6.93 -1.25
N ASP A 369 -14.51 8.05 -1.88
CA ASP A 369 -14.85 8.43 -3.24
C ASP A 369 -13.59 8.96 -3.94
N PHE A 370 -13.17 8.32 -5.02
CA PHE A 370 -11.92 8.66 -5.70
C PHE A 370 -12.06 9.86 -6.66
N ASN A 371 -13.25 10.47 -6.82
CA ASN A 371 -13.32 11.84 -7.32
C ASN A 371 -12.63 12.83 -6.37
N SER A 372 -12.39 12.41 -5.12
CA SER A 372 -11.60 13.14 -4.14
C SER A 372 -10.70 12.16 -3.41
N HIS A 373 -9.70 11.60 -4.12
CA HIS A 373 -8.68 10.75 -3.52
C HIS A 373 -7.66 11.63 -2.82
N GLN A 374 -7.82 11.81 -1.50
CA GLN A 374 -7.36 12.97 -0.77
C GLN A 374 -7.81 14.25 -1.50
N ALA A 375 -6.88 15.09 -1.95
CA ALA A 375 -7.18 16.30 -2.73
C ALA A 375 -7.15 16.10 -4.25
N ILE A 376 -6.92 14.86 -4.74
CA ILE A 376 -6.82 14.56 -6.17
C ILE A 376 -8.19 14.20 -6.75
N PRO A 377 -8.74 14.93 -7.72
CA PRO A 377 -9.90 14.50 -8.50
C PRO A 377 -9.48 13.41 -9.52
N LEU A 378 -9.29 12.18 -9.04
CA LEU A 378 -8.58 11.13 -9.77
C LEU A 378 -9.21 10.76 -11.13
N TYR A 379 -10.55 10.90 -11.27
CA TYR A 379 -11.24 10.55 -12.53
C TYR A 379 -11.24 11.67 -13.57
N THR A 380 -10.91 12.90 -13.19
CA THR A 380 -11.05 14.06 -14.06
C THR A 380 -9.75 14.83 -14.30
N ASN A 381 -8.81 14.78 -13.36
CA ASN A 381 -7.52 15.42 -13.52
C ASN A 381 -6.63 14.66 -14.51
N LYS A 382 -5.71 15.40 -15.13
CA LYS A 382 -4.67 14.85 -16.00
C LYS A 382 -3.36 14.61 -15.24
N ASN A 383 -3.21 15.26 -14.10
CA ASN A 383 -2.00 15.22 -13.31
C ASN A 383 -2.35 15.12 -11.81
N ALA A 384 -1.69 14.21 -11.09
CA ALA A 384 -1.89 14.00 -9.66
C ALA A 384 -1.19 15.06 -8.79
N TYR A 385 -0.26 15.82 -9.34
CA TYR A 385 0.57 16.78 -8.62
C TYR A 385 0.11 18.23 -8.78
N GLN A 386 -0.68 18.49 -9.83
CA GLN A 386 -1.16 19.83 -10.16
C GLN A 386 -2.66 19.83 -10.44
N ASN A 387 -3.34 20.87 -9.99
CA ASN A 387 -4.72 21.13 -10.35
C ASN A 387 -4.83 21.67 -11.81
N ALA A 388 -6.05 21.99 -12.25
CA ALA A 388 -6.28 22.49 -13.60
C ALA A 388 -5.62 23.86 -13.87
N ASP A 389 -5.35 24.65 -12.83
CA ASP A 389 -4.71 25.95 -12.90
C ASP A 389 -3.18 25.86 -12.83
N GLY A 390 -2.62 24.67 -12.60
CA GLY A 390 -1.18 24.41 -12.49
C GLY A 390 -0.64 24.55 -11.07
N ASP A 391 -1.50 24.78 -10.07
CA ASP A 391 -1.07 24.86 -8.67
C ASP A 391 -0.81 23.47 -8.11
N SER A 392 0.18 23.35 -7.21
CA SER A 392 0.50 22.10 -6.54
C SER A 392 -0.63 21.61 -5.65
N ILE A 393 -0.94 20.31 -5.73
CA ILE A 393 -1.93 19.65 -4.87
C ILE A 393 -1.28 19.28 -3.54
N GLY A 394 -1.89 19.72 -2.43
CA GLY A 394 -1.47 19.35 -1.08
C GLY A 394 -1.82 17.90 -0.75
N SER A 395 -0.98 17.27 0.05
CA SER A 395 -1.21 15.93 0.61
C SER A 395 -1.33 15.97 2.12
N ILE A 396 -0.44 16.70 2.78
CA ILE A 396 -0.46 16.89 4.23
C ILE A 396 -0.59 18.39 4.53
N ARG A 397 -1.50 18.74 5.43
CA ARG A 397 -1.73 20.12 5.85
C ARG A 397 -1.92 20.26 7.36
N THR A 398 -1.73 21.45 7.84
CA THR A 398 -2.15 21.90 9.15
C THR A 398 -2.93 23.20 9.04
N PHE A 399 -3.42 23.72 10.16
CA PHE A 399 -4.16 24.98 10.20
C PHE A 399 -3.58 25.88 11.29
N GLU A 400 -3.23 27.11 10.90
CA GLU A 400 -2.82 28.19 11.79
C GLU A 400 -3.86 29.30 11.74
N ASN A 401 -4.50 29.59 12.85
CA ASN A 401 -5.59 30.58 12.92
C ASN A 401 -6.68 30.37 11.85
N ASN A 402 -7.09 29.13 11.63
CA ASN A 402 -8.00 28.70 10.57
C ASN A 402 -7.50 28.93 9.12
N THR A 403 -6.24 29.26 8.95
CA THR A 403 -5.60 29.33 7.63
C THR A 403 -4.88 28.02 7.35
N GLU A 404 -5.14 27.45 6.19
CA GLU A 404 -4.47 26.23 5.75
C GLU A 404 -2.97 26.48 5.49
N VAL A 405 -2.14 25.59 5.99
CA VAL A 405 -0.70 25.54 5.73
C VAL A 405 -0.37 24.15 5.20
N VAL A 406 0.06 24.07 3.94
CA VAL A 406 0.48 22.80 3.32
C VAL A 406 1.85 22.43 3.86
N LEU A 407 1.96 21.26 4.49
CA LEU A 407 3.20 20.69 5.02
C LEU A 407 3.93 19.84 3.99
N ALA A 408 3.17 19.10 3.17
CA ALA A 408 3.70 18.34 2.05
C ALA A 408 2.70 18.31 0.89
N THR A 409 3.22 18.34 -0.33
CA THR A 409 2.44 18.13 -1.55
C THR A 409 2.42 16.66 -1.95
N VAL A 410 1.48 16.27 -2.80
CA VAL A 410 1.42 14.92 -3.37
C VAL A 410 2.72 14.56 -4.09
N ALA A 411 3.30 15.51 -4.83
CA ALA A 411 4.59 15.33 -5.50
C ALA A 411 5.73 15.03 -4.51
N GLN A 412 5.79 15.77 -3.40
CA GLN A 412 6.82 15.57 -2.38
C GLN A 412 6.73 14.19 -1.74
N GLU A 413 5.53 13.72 -1.37
CA GLU A 413 5.36 12.39 -0.81
C GLU A 413 5.71 11.29 -1.82
N ASN A 414 5.24 11.39 -3.06
CA ASN A 414 5.55 10.39 -4.07
C ASN A 414 7.06 10.35 -4.42
N HIS A 415 7.76 11.48 -4.45
CA HIS A 415 9.20 11.50 -4.62
C HIS A 415 9.95 10.97 -3.40
N TRP A 416 9.44 11.22 -2.20
CA TRP A 416 9.95 10.65 -0.96
C TRP A 416 9.80 9.12 -0.98
N GLU A 417 8.65 8.58 -1.36
CA GLU A 417 8.45 7.14 -1.52
C GLU A 417 9.39 6.52 -2.55
N LEU A 418 9.65 7.22 -3.67
CA LEU A 418 10.59 6.76 -4.68
C LEU A 418 12.03 6.61 -4.14
N VAL A 419 12.40 7.31 -3.08
CA VAL A 419 13.70 7.09 -2.42
C VAL A 419 13.75 5.72 -1.76
N PHE A 420 12.66 5.30 -1.10
CA PHE A 420 12.57 4.02 -0.39
C PHE A 420 12.28 2.83 -1.29
N GLY A 421 11.61 3.03 -2.43
CA GLY A 421 11.30 1.98 -3.38
C GLY A 421 10.76 2.49 -4.70
N THR A 422 11.02 1.77 -5.79
CA THR A 422 10.42 2.00 -7.11
C THR A 422 9.41 0.91 -7.41
N SER A 423 8.44 1.16 -8.31
CA SER A 423 7.39 0.21 -8.66
C SER A 423 6.55 -0.20 -7.45
N SER A 424 6.12 0.78 -6.69
CA SER A 424 5.27 0.64 -5.50
C SER A 424 5.84 -0.32 -4.44
N ARG A 425 7.15 -0.21 -4.17
CA ARG A 425 7.87 -1.07 -3.20
C ARG A 425 8.39 -0.33 -1.98
N SER A 426 8.01 0.92 -1.79
CA SER A 426 8.43 1.68 -0.61
C SER A 426 7.81 1.15 0.68
N SER A 427 6.65 0.52 0.61
CA SER A 427 5.76 0.17 1.73
C SER A 427 5.22 1.42 2.46
N LEU A 428 5.22 2.59 1.80
CA LEU A 428 4.63 3.83 2.28
C LEU A 428 3.23 4.01 1.69
N GLN A 429 2.50 5.01 2.14
CA GLN A 429 1.05 5.13 1.97
C GLN A 429 0.57 5.06 0.52
N TRP A 430 1.17 5.80 -0.40
CA TRP A 430 0.77 5.81 -1.81
C TRP A 430 1.07 4.49 -2.51
N ASP A 431 2.20 3.87 -2.18
CA ASP A 431 2.58 2.56 -2.72
C ASP A 431 1.70 1.44 -2.15
N VAL A 432 1.28 1.54 -0.88
CA VAL A 432 0.28 0.63 -0.28
C VAL A 432 -1.05 0.78 -1.02
N TRP A 433 -1.54 2.01 -1.27
CA TRP A 433 -2.75 2.22 -2.06
C TRP A 433 -2.64 1.65 -3.48
N ASN A 434 -1.49 1.81 -4.14
CA ASN A 434 -1.26 1.19 -5.44
C ASN A 434 -1.37 -0.34 -5.38
N ALA A 435 -0.85 -0.95 -4.31
CA ALA A 435 -0.92 -2.41 -4.13
C ALA A 435 -2.33 -2.90 -3.78
N VAL A 436 -3.09 -2.10 -3.03
CA VAL A 436 -4.46 -2.46 -2.59
C VAL A 436 -5.49 -2.19 -3.69
N PHE A 437 -5.48 -0.99 -4.29
CA PHE A 437 -6.53 -0.56 -5.20
C PHE A 437 -6.22 -0.87 -6.67
N GLY A 438 -4.94 -1.02 -7.01
CA GLY A 438 -4.49 -1.20 -8.39
C GLY A 438 -4.47 -2.66 -8.84
N ALA A 439 -4.56 -2.84 -10.16
CA ALA A 439 -4.30 -4.12 -10.79
C ALA A 439 -2.81 -4.51 -10.67
N GLN A 440 -2.51 -5.78 -10.88
CA GLN A 440 -1.15 -6.22 -11.09
C GLN A 440 -0.66 -5.75 -12.47
N GLY A 441 0.41 -4.98 -12.48
CA GLY A 441 1.06 -4.56 -13.71
C GLY A 441 1.79 -5.70 -14.41
N LEU A 442 2.11 -5.50 -15.67
CA LEU A 442 2.79 -6.48 -16.52
C LEU A 442 4.19 -6.90 -16.00
N ASN A 443 4.79 -6.10 -15.16
CA ASN A 443 6.08 -6.39 -14.50
C ASN A 443 5.93 -7.18 -13.18
N GLY A 444 4.69 -7.55 -12.81
CA GLY A 444 4.37 -8.22 -11.55
C GLY A 444 4.19 -7.29 -10.35
N TYR A 445 4.50 -6.02 -10.48
CA TYR A 445 4.27 -5.00 -9.44
C TYR A 445 2.94 -4.28 -9.66
N PRO A 446 2.43 -3.51 -8.68
CA PRO A 446 1.20 -2.75 -8.84
C PRO A 446 1.24 -1.85 -10.07
N LEU A 447 0.12 -1.78 -10.79
CA LEU A 447 -0.06 -0.83 -11.86
C LEU A 447 -0.32 0.55 -11.26
N GLU A 448 0.67 1.42 -11.33
CA GLU A 448 0.61 2.76 -10.76
C GLU A 448 -0.39 3.62 -11.54
N PRO A 449 -1.29 4.37 -10.86
CA PRO A 449 -2.32 5.18 -11.53
C PRO A 449 -1.77 6.46 -12.16
N TRP A 450 -0.54 6.84 -11.83
CA TRP A 450 0.19 7.94 -12.46
C TRP A 450 1.71 7.68 -12.46
N ASP A 451 2.40 8.40 -13.31
CA ASP A 451 3.87 8.44 -13.27
C ASP A 451 4.34 9.16 -12.01
N LYS A 452 5.07 8.45 -11.15
CA LYS A 452 5.51 8.98 -9.84
C LYS A 452 6.58 10.08 -9.92
N VAL A 453 7.15 10.34 -11.11
CA VAL A 453 8.08 11.45 -11.32
C VAL A 453 7.36 12.70 -11.79
N THR A 454 6.42 12.53 -12.74
CA THR A 454 5.76 13.66 -13.42
C THR A 454 4.36 13.95 -12.92
N GLY A 455 3.70 12.99 -12.27
CA GLY A 455 2.31 13.06 -11.85
C GLY A 455 1.30 12.82 -12.97
N GLU A 456 1.71 12.52 -14.21
CA GLU A 456 0.80 12.23 -15.32
C GLU A 456 -0.09 11.04 -14.99
N ILE A 457 -1.41 11.26 -14.95
CA ILE A 457 -2.40 10.22 -14.63
C ILE A 457 -2.63 9.33 -15.85
N TYR A 458 -2.67 8.03 -15.60
CA TYR A 458 -2.99 6.99 -16.58
C TYR A 458 -4.45 6.55 -16.44
N PRO A 459 -5.39 7.06 -17.25
CA PRO A 459 -6.82 6.76 -17.10
C PRO A 459 -7.14 5.27 -17.12
N GLU A 460 -6.42 4.48 -17.91
CA GLU A 460 -6.59 3.03 -17.99
C GLU A 460 -6.17 2.32 -16.68
N ALA A 461 -5.20 2.85 -15.94
CA ALA A 461 -4.81 2.31 -14.65
C ALA A 461 -5.83 2.71 -13.56
N VAL A 462 -6.37 3.93 -13.64
CA VAL A 462 -7.41 4.42 -12.74
C VAL A 462 -8.71 3.61 -12.84
N GLU A 463 -9.05 3.08 -14.02
CA GLU A 463 -10.23 2.22 -14.18
C GLU A 463 -10.19 0.99 -13.26
N TYR A 464 -9.00 0.43 -12.98
CA TYR A 464 -8.84 -0.70 -12.07
C TYR A 464 -9.04 -0.34 -10.59
N TRP A 465 -9.01 0.94 -10.24
CA TRP A 465 -9.28 1.41 -8.88
C TRP A 465 -10.77 1.52 -8.56
N LYS A 466 -11.62 1.70 -9.57
CA LYS A 466 -13.07 1.91 -9.39
C LYS A 466 -13.80 0.87 -8.53
N PRO A 467 -13.46 -0.43 -8.59
CA PRO A 467 -14.07 -1.42 -7.70
C PRO A 467 -13.80 -1.21 -6.22
N MET A 468 -12.69 -0.50 -5.87
CA MET A 468 -12.30 -0.17 -4.51
C MET A 468 -12.78 1.22 -4.06
N ASP A 469 -13.31 2.03 -4.97
CA ASP A 469 -14.04 3.25 -4.66
C ASP A 469 -15.39 2.87 -4.05
N LEU A 470 -15.51 3.05 -2.73
CA LEU A 470 -16.69 2.58 -1.99
C LEU A 470 -17.97 3.32 -2.38
N SER A 471 -17.87 4.59 -2.75
CA SER A 471 -18.97 5.40 -3.28
C SER A 471 -19.48 4.82 -4.60
N ASN A 472 -18.56 4.59 -5.54
CA ASN A 472 -18.87 3.99 -6.83
C ASN A 472 -19.40 2.55 -6.67
N TYR A 473 -18.82 1.76 -5.77
CA TYR A 473 -19.23 0.39 -5.53
C TYR A 473 -20.67 0.32 -4.99
N VAL A 474 -21.01 1.13 -3.99
CA VAL A 474 -22.38 1.21 -3.45
C VAL A 474 -23.36 1.66 -4.53
N ALA A 475 -23.04 2.71 -5.28
CA ALA A 475 -23.88 3.23 -6.35
C ALA A 475 -24.15 2.19 -7.45
N SER A 476 -23.10 1.50 -7.90
CA SER A 476 -23.19 0.47 -8.94
C SER A 476 -23.98 -0.78 -8.50
N ASN A 477 -24.08 -1.01 -7.19
CA ASN A 477 -24.79 -2.16 -6.62
C ASN A 477 -26.06 -1.75 -5.86
N TRP A 478 -26.58 -0.55 -6.12
CA TRP A 478 -27.66 0.06 -5.35
C TRP A 478 -28.94 -0.77 -5.35
N ASN A 479 -29.41 -1.16 -6.53
CA ASN A 479 -30.67 -1.88 -6.74
C ASN A 479 -30.54 -3.12 -7.63
N ASN A 480 -29.32 -3.65 -7.79
CA ASN A 480 -29.08 -4.91 -8.48
C ASN A 480 -29.30 -6.10 -7.53
N THR A 481 -28.77 -7.27 -7.86
CA THR A 481 -28.90 -8.48 -7.03
C THR A 481 -28.32 -8.33 -5.61
N LYS A 482 -27.37 -7.40 -5.38
CA LYS A 482 -26.81 -7.10 -4.06
C LYS A 482 -27.71 -6.19 -3.24
N ASN A 483 -28.49 -5.34 -3.89
CA ASN A 483 -29.48 -4.43 -3.29
C ASN A 483 -28.90 -3.60 -2.14
N LEU A 484 -27.69 -3.05 -2.33
CA LEU A 484 -26.96 -2.35 -1.26
C LEU A 484 -27.70 -1.09 -0.77
N GLY A 485 -28.52 -0.46 -1.63
CA GLY A 485 -29.35 0.69 -1.25
C GLY A 485 -30.29 0.40 -0.09
N GLU A 486 -30.82 -0.81 0.00
CA GLU A 486 -31.70 -1.24 1.10
C GLU A 486 -30.91 -1.94 2.21
N VAL A 487 -29.98 -2.83 1.83
CA VAL A 487 -29.23 -3.66 2.78
C VAL A 487 -28.35 -2.83 3.73
N LEU A 488 -27.77 -1.73 3.26
CA LEU A 488 -26.85 -0.91 4.07
C LEU A 488 -27.52 0.30 4.73
N ARG A 489 -28.79 0.58 4.44
CA ARG A 489 -29.50 1.75 4.99
C ARG A 489 -29.43 1.79 6.50
N GLY A 490 -28.93 2.92 7.06
CA GLY A 490 -28.84 3.16 8.50
C GLY A 490 -27.75 2.34 9.23
N ARG A 491 -26.87 1.66 8.50
CA ARG A 491 -25.81 0.82 9.06
C ARG A 491 -24.41 1.44 8.95
N ILE A 492 -24.27 2.53 8.19
CA ILE A 492 -23.01 3.23 7.94
C ILE A 492 -22.98 4.52 8.75
N TYR A 493 -22.01 4.65 9.64
CA TYR A 493 -21.76 5.83 10.48
C TYR A 493 -20.36 6.35 10.16
N ILE A 494 -20.28 7.58 9.65
CA ILE A 494 -19.01 8.20 9.25
C ILE A 494 -18.83 9.53 10.00
N TYR A 495 -17.58 9.79 10.41
CA TYR A 495 -17.18 11.03 11.03
C TYR A 495 -15.89 11.56 10.40
N VAL A 496 -15.83 12.85 10.12
CA VAL A 496 -14.61 13.55 9.70
C VAL A 496 -14.64 15.02 10.12
N GLY A 497 -13.49 15.64 10.31
CA GLY A 497 -13.36 17.06 10.53
C GLY A 497 -13.14 17.84 9.23
N THR A 498 -13.62 19.10 9.13
CA THR A 498 -13.34 19.92 7.93
C THR A 498 -11.87 20.31 7.78
N HIS A 499 -11.11 20.27 8.88
CA HIS A 499 -9.66 20.54 8.92
C HIS A 499 -8.84 19.25 8.93
N ASP A 500 -9.37 18.17 8.36
CA ASP A 500 -8.64 16.92 8.25
C ASP A 500 -7.27 17.13 7.60
N ASN A 501 -6.21 16.63 8.25
CA ASN A 501 -4.84 16.91 7.88
C ASN A 501 -4.42 16.27 6.55
N TYR A 502 -5.14 15.24 6.11
CA TYR A 502 -4.88 14.47 4.89
C TYR A 502 -5.96 14.68 3.81
N TYR A 503 -6.75 15.75 3.90
CA TYR A 503 -7.83 16.09 2.95
C TYR A 503 -8.95 15.02 2.82
N LEU A 504 -9.07 14.12 3.78
CA LEU A 504 -10.01 12.98 3.70
C LEU A 504 -11.49 13.43 3.78
N ASN A 505 -11.75 14.63 4.30
CA ASN A 505 -13.08 15.21 4.33
C ASN A 505 -13.71 15.39 2.93
N GLY A 506 -12.90 15.53 1.88
CA GLY A 506 -13.38 15.61 0.49
C GLY A 506 -14.05 14.31 0.04
N GLY A 507 -13.39 13.18 0.23
CA GLY A 507 -13.91 11.85 -0.11
C GLY A 507 -15.17 11.49 0.68
N VAL A 508 -15.24 11.87 1.96
CA VAL A 508 -16.45 11.68 2.79
C VAL A 508 -17.62 12.53 2.27
N ALA A 509 -17.40 13.82 1.95
CA ALA A 509 -18.46 14.68 1.42
C ALA A 509 -18.96 14.19 0.05
N ALA A 510 -18.06 13.70 -0.81
CA ALA A 510 -18.43 13.12 -2.10
C ALA A 510 -19.26 11.84 -1.92
N PHE A 511 -18.87 10.94 -1.02
CA PHE A 511 -19.63 9.74 -0.66
C PHE A 511 -21.03 10.10 -0.14
N GLU A 512 -21.13 11.02 0.82
CA GLU A 512 -22.42 11.47 1.37
C GLU A 512 -23.33 12.01 0.28
N LYS A 513 -22.82 12.88 -0.58
CA LYS A 513 -23.56 13.44 -1.72
C LYS A 513 -24.09 12.36 -2.65
N GLN A 514 -23.25 11.38 -2.97
CA GLN A 514 -23.62 10.26 -3.86
C GLN A 514 -24.75 9.41 -3.28
N VAL A 515 -24.58 8.94 -2.04
CA VAL A 515 -25.56 8.03 -1.43
C VAL A 515 -26.85 8.74 -1.05
N ASN A 516 -26.79 10.00 -0.62
CA ASN A 516 -27.99 10.81 -0.35
C ASN A 516 -28.75 11.16 -1.64
N GLY A 517 -28.05 11.32 -2.76
CA GLY A 517 -28.68 11.47 -4.09
C GLY A 517 -29.46 10.25 -4.52
N LEU A 518 -29.04 9.05 -4.13
CA LEU A 518 -29.69 7.78 -4.44
C LEU A 518 -30.75 7.37 -3.43
N GLY A 519 -30.47 7.51 -2.13
CA GLY A 519 -31.27 6.96 -1.03
C GLY A 519 -32.08 7.97 -0.22
N GLY A 520 -31.93 9.25 -0.51
CA GLY A 520 -32.47 10.35 0.29
C GLY A 520 -31.61 10.70 1.51
N PRO A 521 -31.92 11.81 2.20
CA PRO A 521 -31.17 12.26 3.37
C PRO A 521 -31.08 11.17 4.45
N ASN A 522 -29.94 11.11 5.11
CA ASN A 522 -29.65 10.17 6.21
C ASN A 522 -29.69 8.68 5.81
N TRP A 523 -29.45 8.37 4.55
CA TRP A 523 -29.24 6.97 4.15
C TRP A 523 -28.03 6.37 4.87
N ALA A 524 -26.92 7.12 4.94
CA ALA A 524 -25.81 6.91 5.85
C ALA A 524 -25.79 8.03 6.90
N ASN A 525 -25.30 7.75 8.11
CA ASN A 525 -25.16 8.74 9.17
C ASN A 525 -23.78 9.39 9.08
N VAL A 526 -23.68 10.51 8.35
CA VAL A 526 -22.42 11.22 8.13
C VAL A 526 -22.38 12.48 8.98
N THR A 527 -21.27 12.68 9.68
CA THR A 527 -21.00 13.88 10.48
C THR A 527 -19.70 14.52 10.03
N ILE A 528 -19.78 15.73 9.45
CA ILE A 528 -18.63 16.55 9.08
C ILE A 528 -18.56 17.71 10.05
N THR A 529 -17.56 17.71 10.95
CA THR A 529 -17.49 18.68 12.06
C THR A 529 -16.56 19.84 11.71
N PRO A 530 -17.04 21.09 11.74
CA PRO A 530 -16.22 22.27 11.47
C PRO A 530 -15.02 22.39 12.41
N GLY A 531 -13.86 22.76 11.85
CA GLY A 531 -12.64 23.06 12.59
C GLY A 531 -11.91 21.86 13.21
N GLN A 532 -12.45 20.64 13.09
CA GLN A 532 -11.80 19.46 13.63
C GLN A 532 -10.75 18.92 12.65
N THR A 533 -9.61 18.52 13.20
CA THR A 533 -8.49 17.90 12.50
C THR A 533 -8.61 16.38 12.48
N HIS A 534 -7.66 15.70 11.86
CA HIS A 534 -7.55 14.25 11.85
C HIS A 534 -7.40 13.67 13.26
N GLY A 535 -8.07 12.54 13.55
CA GLY A 535 -7.91 11.80 14.80
C GLY A 535 -9.13 11.79 15.73
N GLY A 536 -9.04 10.99 16.78
CA GLY A 536 -10.08 10.75 17.80
C GLY A 536 -11.02 9.59 17.48
N ASN A 537 -11.78 9.14 18.47
CA ASN A 537 -12.85 8.14 18.25
C ASN A 537 -14.00 8.77 17.45
N TYR A 538 -14.95 7.96 17.01
CA TYR A 538 -16.14 8.43 16.28
C TYR A 538 -16.78 9.64 16.95
N GLN A 539 -16.93 10.72 16.20
CA GLN A 539 -17.40 12.04 16.67
C GLN A 539 -16.60 12.61 17.86
N ARG A 540 -15.32 12.27 17.97
CA ARG A 540 -14.43 12.65 19.08
C ARG A 540 -14.99 12.34 20.48
N ARG A 541 -15.81 11.30 20.58
CA ARG A 541 -16.36 10.87 21.86
C ARG A 541 -15.26 10.35 22.77
N GLU A 542 -15.43 10.55 24.06
CA GLU A 542 -14.66 9.84 25.06
C GLU A 542 -14.81 8.32 24.87
N THR A 543 -13.73 7.57 25.09
CA THR A 543 -13.67 6.14 24.79
C THR A 543 -14.85 5.35 25.38
N TRP A 544 -15.19 5.61 26.65
CA TRP A 544 -16.29 4.87 27.30
C TRP A 544 -17.67 5.25 26.74
N ASP A 545 -17.87 6.50 26.37
CA ASP A 545 -19.13 6.95 25.77
C ASP A 545 -19.27 6.41 24.34
N TYR A 546 -18.15 6.25 23.64
CA TYR A 546 -18.13 5.60 22.34
C TYR A 546 -18.42 4.10 22.45
N LEU A 547 -17.76 3.37 23.33
CA LEU A 547 -18.01 1.95 23.55
C LEU A 547 -19.46 1.70 23.98
N GLN A 548 -20.04 2.60 24.79
CA GLN A 548 -21.43 2.52 25.18
C GLN A 548 -22.38 2.78 24.00
N LEU A 549 -22.04 3.71 23.09
CA LEU A 549 -22.79 3.96 21.86
C LEU A 549 -22.87 2.69 21.00
N VAL A 550 -21.73 2.04 20.77
CA VAL A 550 -21.64 0.77 20.02
C VAL A 550 -22.50 -0.32 20.70
N TYR A 551 -22.36 -0.47 22.02
CA TYR A 551 -23.11 -1.46 22.76
C TYR A 551 -24.64 -1.23 22.71
N ASN A 552 -25.09 0.02 22.81
CA ASN A 552 -26.49 0.41 22.66
C ASN A 552 -27.01 0.08 21.25
N TRP A 553 -26.21 0.40 20.21
CA TRP A 553 -26.57 0.03 18.83
C TRP A 553 -26.83 -1.47 18.70
N ILE A 554 -25.97 -2.31 19.29
CA ILE A 554 -26.12 -3.76 19.29
C ILE A 554 -27.41 -4.17 20.02
N GLN A 555 -27.73 -3.54 21.17
CA GLN A 555 -28.97 -3.80 21.91
C GLN A 555 -30.21 -3.50 21.07
N ASP A 556 -30.23 -2.35 20.42
CA ASP A 556 -31.39 -1.87 19.64
C ASP A 556 -31.63 -2.74 18.40
N HIS A 557 -30.58 -3.40 17.86
CA HIS A 557 -30.66 -4.27 16.70
C HIS A 557 -30.67 -5.76 17.04
N SER A 558 -30.65 -6.11 18.31
CA SER A 558 -30.79 -7.51 18.75
C SER A 558 -32.18 -8.05 18.46
N PRO A 559 -32.33 -9.35 18.11
CA PRO A 559 -33.61 -9.97 17.94
C PRO A 559 -34.49 -9.80 19.19
N LYS A 560 -35.78 -9.59 19.01
CA LYS A 560 -36.74 -9.44 20.13
C LYS A 560 -36.63 -10.59 21.13
N GLY A 561 -36.51 -10.23 22.40
CA GLY A 561 -36.41 -11.21 23.49
C GLY A 561 -35.02 -11.78 23.72
N THR A 562 -33.96 -11.24 23.00
CA THR A 562 -32.57 -11.50 23.31
C THR A 562 -31.94 -10.27 23.95
N THR A 563 -30.90 -10.51 24.73
CA THR A 563 -29.96 -9.45 25.20
C THR A 563 -28.70 -9.48 24.30
N PRO A 564 -27.84 -8.47 24.32
CA PRO A 564 -26.54 -8.55 23.64
C PRO A 564 -25.74 -9.82 24.01
N LEU A 565 -25.91 -10.32 25.23
CA LEU A 565 -25.36 -11.62 25.68
C LEU A 565 -26.32 -12.72 25.28
N SER A 566 -26.03 -13.45 24.22
CA SER A 566 -26.86 -14.55 23.70
C SER A 566 -26.38 -15.91 24.20
N THR A 567 -27.34 -16.81 24.49
CA THR A 567 -27.03 -18.22 24.81
C THR A 567 -27.09 -19.13 23.58
N LYS A 568 -27.48 -18.63 22.40
CA LYS A 568 -27.64 -19.44 21.19
C LYS A 568 -26.50 -19.15 20.22
N PHE A 569 -25.64 -20.13 20.01
CA PHE A 569 -24.67 -20.13 18.92
C PHE A 569 -25.33 -20.62 17.63
N THR A 570 -25.40 -19.76 16.63
CA THR A 570 -25.73 -20.18 15.27
C THR A 570 -24.47 -20.04 14.43
N LYS A 571 -24.05 -21.15 13.81
CA LYS A 571 -22.94 -21.12 12.87
C LYS A 571 -23.26 -20.09 11.77
N PRO A 572 -22.36 -19.17 11.42
CA PRO A 572 -22.59 -18.22 10.33
C PRO A 572 -23.04 -18.96 9.08
N SER A 573 -24.02 -18.43 8.36
CA SER A 573 -24.36 -19.01 7.07
C SER A 573 -23.16 -18.81 6.13
N SER A 574 -22.67 -19.87 5.54
CA SER A 574 -21.62 -19.82 4.52
C SER A 574 -22.12 -19.24 3.17
N ARG A 575 -23.33 -18.70 3.13
CA ARG A 575 -23.95 -18.11 1.95
C ARG A 575 -23.92 -16.58 2.03
N GLY A 576 -22.74 -15.98 2.15
CA GLY A 576 -22.57 -14.57 1.88
C GLY A 576 -22.08 -14.37 0.45
N ASN A 577 -22.32 -13.19 -0.10
CA ASN A 577 -21.68 -12.78 -1.34
C ASN A 577 -20.16 -12.93 -1.14
N LYS A 578 -19.56 -13.79 -1.93
CA LYS A 578 -18.12 -13.99 -1.84
C LYS A 578 -17.45 -12.71 -2.31
N PHE A 579 -16.37 -12.36 -1.68
CA PHE A 579 -15.48 -11.27 -2.08
C PHE A 579 -14.95 -11.43 -3.52
N GLU A 580 -15.09 -12.59 -4.11
CA GLU A 580 -14.69 -12.94 -5.49
C GLU A 580 -15.21 -11.96 -6.55
N ASP A 581 -16.28 -11.21 -6.25
CA ASP A 581 -16.86 -10.27 -7.20
C ASP A 581 -16.16 -8.92 -7.30
N VAL A 582 -15.22 -8.61 -6.41
CA VAL A 582 -14.60 -7.28 -6.34
C VAL A 582 -13.20 -7.21 -6.98
N ILE A 583 -12.56 -8.37 -7.20
CA ILE A 583 -11.11 -8.38 -7.36
C ILE A 583 -10.62 -8.52 -8.76
N GLN A 584 -11.45 -8.90 -9.63
CA GLN A 584 -11.01 -9.11 -11.00
C GLN A 584 -11.66 -8.09 -11.91
N ALA A 585 -11.08 -6.92 -11.96
CA ALA A 585 -11.18 -6.03 -13.10
C ALA A 585 -10.32 -6.59 -14.27
N GLY A 586 -10.30 -7.89 -14.41
CA GLY A 586 -9.72 -8.65 -15.51
C GLY A 586 -10.51 -9.93 -15.59
N GLY A 587 -11.64 -9.87 -16.30
CA GLY A 587 -12.52 -10.95 -16.73
C GLY A 587 -12.43 -12.28 -16.00
N HIS A 588 -13.46 -12.61 -15.26
CA HIS A 588 -13.72 -14.01 -14.85
C HIS A 588 -13.98 -14.88 -16.09
N GLY A 589 -12.90 -15.29 -16.77
CA GLY A 589 -12.92 -16.28 -17.83
C GLY A 589 -12.18 -17.52 -17.37
N ALA A 590 -12.52 -18.67 -17.92
CA ALA A 590 -11.72 -19.88 -17.73
C ALA A 590 -10.28 -19.64 -18.21
N ALA A 591 -9.28 -20.11 -17.46
CA ALA A 591 -7.88 -20.04 -17.89
C ALA A 591 -7.67 -20.73 -19.23
N LEU A 592 -6.84 -20.16 -20.08
CA LEU A 592 -6.48 -20.75 -21.37
C LEU A 592 -5.70 -22.06 -21.14
N LYS A 593 -6.11 -23.14 -21.81
CA LYS A 593 -5.61 -24.51 -21.51
C LYS A 593 -4.27 -24.85 -22.16
N ARG A 594 -3.94 -24.23 -23.30
CA ARG A 594 -2.70 -24.51 -24.05
C ARG A 594 -1.86 -23.27 -24.19
N GLN A 595 -0.73 -23.30 -23.53
CA GLN A 595 0.10 -22.11 -23.47
C GLN A 595 1.58 -22.51 -23.50
N GLN A 596 2.26 -22.05 -24.50
CA GLN A 596 3.71 -22.16 -24.60
C GLN A 596 4.30 -20.76 -24.45
N LYS A 597 5.24 -20.60 -23.52
CA LYS A 597 5.92 -19.30 -23.32
C LYS A 597 6.54 -18.81 -24.63
N PRO A 598 6.50 -17.50 -24.88
CA PRO A 598 7.29 -16.89 -25.94
C PRO A 598 8.78 -17.20 -25.73
N THR A 599 9.52 -17.36 -26.81
CA THR A 599 10.96 -17.61 -26.74
C THR A 599 11.73 -16.55 -27.50
N LEU A 600 12.87 -16.14 -26.95
CA LEU A 600 13.85 -15.30 -27.61
C LEU A 600 15.05 -16.15 -28.02
N SER A 601 15.50 -15.95 -29.24
CA SER A 601 16.73 -16.56 -29.75
C SER A 601 17.62 -15.50 -30.40
N TYR A 602 18.93 -15.54 -30.12
CA TYR A 602 19.91 -14.77 -30.84
C TYR A 602 21.22 -15.56 -30.98
N LYS A 603 21.96 -15.27 -32.05
CA LYS A 603 23.32 -15.83 -32.21
C LYS A 603 24.33 -14.90 -31.54
N GLN A 604 25.26 -15.50 -30.80
CA GLN A 604 26.31 -14.86 -30.01
C GLN A 604 27.16 -13.87 -30.84
N SER A 605 27.47 -12.73 -30.29
CA SER A 605 28.22 -11.58 -30.80
C SER A 605 27.40 -10.52 -31.53
N VAL A 606 26.79 -9.65 -30.73
CA VAL A 606 26.06 -8.51 -31.27
C VAL A 606 26.92 -7.25 -31.21
N LYS A 607 27.58 -6.92 -32.27
CA LYS A 607 27.89 -5.52 -32.60
C LYS A 607 26.54 -4.86 -32.95
N CYS A 608 26.29 -3.62 -32.51
CA CYS A 608 25.05 -2.89 -32.80
C CYS A 608 24.59 -3.18 -34.25
N GLY A 609 23.49 -3.92 -34.39
CA GLY A 609 22.92 -4.20 -35.70
C GLY A 609 22.20 -5.54 -35.95
N PRO A 610 22.28 -6.60 -35.12
CA PRO A 610 21.49 -7.80 -35.47
C PRO A 610 20.07 -7.69 -34.95
N THR A 611 19.16 -8.18 -35.77
CA THR A 611 17.76 -8.39 -35.43
C THR A 611 17.63 -9.56 -34.45
N ILE A 612 17.02 -9.31 -33.30
CA ILE A 612 16.68 -10.35 -32.33
C ILE A 612 15.36 -10.96 -32.77
N LYS A 613 15.30 -12.27 -32.81
CA LYS A 613 14.09 -12.98 -33.20
C LYS A 613 13.38 -13.54 -31.96
N ALA A 614 12.07 -13.32 -31.90
CA ALA A 614 11.19 -13.86 -30.89
C ALA A 614 10.03 -14.61 -31.54
N THR A 615 9.42 -15.52 -30.80
CA THR A 615 8.17 -16.18 -31.21
C THR A 615 7.07 -15.87 -30.19
N ALA A 616 5.83 -15.75 -30.68
CA ALA A 616 4.67 -15.53 -29.80
C ALA A 616 4.26 -16.76 -28.97
N GLY A 617 4.91 -17.90 -29.17
CA GLY A 617 4.55 -19.16 -28.51
C GLY A 617 3.30 -19.82 -29.12
N ARG A 618 2.76 -20.83 -28.41
CA ARG A 618 1.52 -21.52 -28.82
C ARG A 618 0.40 -21.21 -27.85
N TRP A 619 -0.77 -20.92 -28.41
CA TRP A 619 -1.98 -20.54 -27.68
C TRP A 619 -3.19 -21.36 -28.15
N ASP A 620 -4.25 -21.35 -27.36
CA ASP A 620 -5.49 -22.03 -27.71
C ASP A 620 -6.11 -21.42 -28.99
N PRO A 621 -6.86 -22.21 -29.79
CA PRO A 621 -7.55 -21.70 -30.95
C PRO A 621 -8.50 -20.54 -30.61
N GLY A 622 -8.51 -19.51 -31.45
CA GLY A 622 -9.39 -18.35 -31.30
C GLY A 622 -8.92 -17.30 -30.29
N VAL A 623 -7.69 -17.41 -29.78
CA VAL A 623 -7.06 -16.37 -28.96
C VAL A 623 -6.51 -15.27 -29.85
N THR A 624 -6.84 -14.02 -29.53
CA THR A 624 -6.22 -12.83 -30.14
C THR A 624 -4.95 -12.51 -29.36
N LEU A 625 -3.84 -12.28 -30.05
CA LEU A 625 -2.54 -12.05 -29.43
C LEU A 625 -2.07 -10.62 -29.68
N GLN A 626 -1.57 -10.00 -28.62
CA GLN A 626 -0.82 -8.75 -28.68
C GLN A 626 0.55 -8.96 -28.04
N ALA A 627 1.58 -8.30 -28.57
CA ALA A 627 2.93 -8.39 -28.06
C ALA A 627 3.50 -7.02 -27.74
N GLN A 628 4.41 -6.98 -26.77
CA GLN A 628 5.15 -5.79 -26.40
C GLN A 628 6.57 -6.16 -26.02
N TRP A 629 7.52 -5.34 -26.46
CA TRP A 629 8.90 -5.47 -26.01
C TRP A 629 9.10 -4.84 -24.65
N ILE A 630 9.80 -5.53 -23.79
CA ILE A 630 10.17 -5.08 -22.45
C ILE A 630 11.68 -4.90 -22.42
N VAL A 631 12.13 -3.69 -22.15
CA VAL A 631 13.54 -3.32 -22.09
C VAL A 631 13.85 -2.84 -20.68
N ASN A 632 14.81 -3.48 -20.00
CA ASN A 632 15.16 -3.20 -18.60
C ASN A 632 13.93 -3.18 -17.65
N GLY A 633 13.01 -4.14 -17.87
CA GLY A 633 11.79 -4.27 -17.08
C GLY A 633 10.67 -3.29 -17.45
N ARG A 634 10.86 -2.40 -18.43
CA ARG A 634 9.86 -1.41 -18.85
C ARG A 634 9.33 -1.70 -20.26
N PRO A 635 8.04 -1.45 -20.53
CA PRO A 635 7.49 -1.49 -21.87
C PRO A 635 8.26 -0.58 -22.83
N SER A 636 8.56 -1.07 -24.00
CA SER A 636 9.28 -0.34 -25.06
C SER A 636 8.47 -0.38 -26.35
N GLY A 637 7.92 0.75 -26.75
CA GLY A 637 7.04 0.88 -27.89
C GLY A 637 5.58 0.48 -27.58
N ALA A 638 4.69 0.70 -28.54
CA ALA A 638 3.27 0.34 -28.42
C ALA A 638 3.05 -1.18 -28.47
N LEU A 639 1.92 -1.64 -27.94
CA LEU A 639 1.39 -2.98 -28.17
C LEU A 639 1.14 -3.17 -29.67
N PHE A 640 1.47 -4.35 -30.20
CA PHE A 640 1.21 -4.68 -31.60
C PHE A 640 0.60 -6.07 -31.73
N ALA A 641 -0.31 -6.24 -32.69
CA ALA A 641 -0.96 -7.52 -32.97
C ALA A 641 0.04 -8.53 -33.51
N VAL A 642 -0.06 -9.77 -33.04
CA VAL A 642 0.74 -10.90 -33.51
C VAL A 642 -0.14 -12.14 -33.71
N LYS A 643 0.33 -13.09 -34.51
CA LYS A 643 -0.32 -14.40 -34.69
C LYS A 643 0.52 -15.48 -34.05
N GLN A 644 -0.13 -16.57 -33.71
CA GLN A 644 0.56 -17.76 -33.23
C GLN A 644 1.60 -18.21 -34.27
N GLY A 645 2.85 -18.39 -33.81
CA GLY A 645 3.97 -18.77 -34.67
C GLY A 645 4.67 -17.66 -35.41
N ASP A 646 4.18 -16.41 -35.31
CA ASP A 646 4.87 -15.26 -35.90
C ASP A 646 6.28 -15.12 -35.37
N LEU A 647 7.21 -14.79 -36.27
CA LEU A 647 8.56 -14.36 -35.93
C LEU A 647 8.56 -12.84 -35.77
N ILE A 648 8.84 -12.40 -34.54
CA ILE A 648 8.83 -10.99 -34.17
C ILE A 648 10.27 -10.52 -34.08
N ASN A 649 10.58 -9.42 -34.73
CA ASN A 649 11.94 -8.90 -34.80
C ASN A 649 12.08 -7.67 -33.91
N TYR A 650 13.17 -7.59 -33.16
CA TYR A 650 13.59 -6.40 -32.42
C TYR A 650 14.95 -5.92 -32.94
N SER A 651 15.00 -4.66 -33.33
CA SER A 651 16.25 -4.02 -33.77
C SER A 651 16.68 -2.99 -32.73
N PRO A 652 17.71 -3.27 -31.92
CA PRO A 652 18.18 -2.33 -30.92
C PRO A 652 18.67 -1.05 -31.57
N THR A 653 18.25 0.08 -31.07
CA THR A 653 18.83 1.38 -31.45
C THR A 653 20.18 1.55 -30.76
N ALA A 654 21.15 2.13 -31.47
CA ALA A 654 22.57 2.22 -31.06
C ALA A 654 22.87 2.95 -29.71
N LYS A 655 21.84 3.41 -29.01
CA LYS A 655 21.96 4.21 -27.79
C LYS A 655 22.14 3.42 -26.49
N TYR A 656 22.01 2.09 -26.47
CA TYR A 656 22.03 1.31 -25.25
C TYR A 656 23.32 0.50 -25.13
N GLN A 657 24.09 0.73 -24.07
CA GLN A 657 25.36 0.01 -23.85
C GLN A 657 25.14 -1.39 -23.27
N ARG A 658 24.14 -1.59 -22.45
CA ARG A 658 23.72 -2.89 -21.91
C ARG A 658 22.25 -2.79 -21.53
N PHE A 659 21.45 -3.77 -21.92
CA PHE A 659 20.04 -3.83 -21.54
C PHE A 659 19.52 -5.27 -21.52
N GLU A 660 18.53 -5.49 -20.69
CA GLU A 660 17.75 -6.72 -20.68
C GLU A 660 16.58 -6.58 -21.63
N LEU A 661 16.35 -7.63 -22.40
CA LEU A 661 15.24 -7.67 -23.36
C LEU A 661 14.41 -8.93 -23.13
N LYS A 662 13.10 -8.78 -23.07
CA LYS A 662 12.12 -9.85 -23.18
C LYS A 662 10.95 -9.43 -24.03
N LEU A 663 10.23 -10.41 -24.59
CA LEU A 663 8.96 -10.21 -25.26
C LEU A 663 7.84 -10.66 -24.34
N ARG A 664 6.85 -9.81 -24.15
CA ARG A 664 5.60 -10.17 -23.51
C ARG A 664 4.53 -10.36 -24.58
N VAL A 665 3.80 -11.47 -24.49
CA VAL A 665 2.65 -11.74 -25.35
C VAL A 665 1.43 -11.92 -24.48
N THR A 666 0.40 -11.13 -24.74
CA THR A 666 -0.90 -11.21 -24.08
C THR A 666 -1.90 -11.84 -25.02
N GLY A 667 -2.57 -12.87 -24.54
CA GLY A 667 -3.64 -13.56 -25.26
C GLY A 667 -5.00 -13.21 -24.66
N THR A 668 -5.92 -12.75 -25.51
CA THR A 668 -7.30 -12.45 -25.13
C THR A 668 -8.28 -13.32 -25.89
N LYS A 669 -9.33 -13.80 -25.23
CA LYS A 669 -10.40 -14.56 -25.86
C LYS A 669 -11.71 -14.30 -25.12
N ARG A 670 -12.79 -14.02 -25.85
CA ARG A 670 -14.10 -13.74 -25.25
C ARG A 670 -14.52 -14.85 -24.27
N ASN A 671 -14.90 -14.46 -23.05
CA ASN A 671 -15.25 -15.32 -21.92
C ASN A 671 -14.07 -16.12 -21.31
N TYR A 672 -12.83 -15.71 -21.56
CA TYR A 672 -11.63 -16.25 -20.92
C TYR A 672 -10.86 -15.09 -20.30
N GLU A 673 -10.08 -15.42 -19.28
CA GLU A 673 -9.15 -14.44 -18.69
C GLU A 673 -8.05 -14.09 -19.70
N ASP A 674 -7.70 -12.82 -19.75
CA ASP A 674 -6.53 -12.39 -20.51
C ASP A 674 -5.27 -12.94 -19.84
N GLU A 675 -4.40 -13.53 -20.61
CA GLU A 675 -3.18 -14.10 -20.11
C GLU A 675 -1.95 -13.52 -20.78
N ALA A 676 -1.02 -13.00 -19.95
CA ALA A 676 0.25 -12.48 -20.41
C ALA A 676 1.39 -13.48 -20.10
N ARG A 677 2.27 -13.71 -21.09
CA ARG A 677 3.45 -14.57 -20.94
C ARG A 677 4.70 -13.89 -21.42
N ASP A 678 5.70 -13.97 -20.59
CA ASP A 678 7.02 -13.42 -20.88
C ASP A 678 7.93 -14.49 -21.50
N SER A 679 8.73 -14.09 -22.46
CA SER A 679 9.85 -14.89 -22.94
C SER A 679 10.94 -15.04 -21.89
N ASN A 680 11.95 -15.87 -22.16
CA ASN A 680 13.23 -15.79 -21.49
C ASN A 680 13.83 -14.37 -21.65
N ILE A 681 14.63 -13.98 -20.67
CA ILE A 681 15.38 -12.73 -20.72
C ILE A 681 16.68 -12.95 -21.50
N ILE A 682 17.05 -12.02 -22.36
CA ILE A 682 18.40 -11.94 -22.92
C ILE A 682 19.03 -10.60 -22.54
N VAL A 683 20.28 -10.66 -22.17
CA VAL A 683 21.08 -9.46 -21.87
C VAL A 683 21.88 -9.08 -23.11
N ILE A 684 21.67 -7.88 -23.61
CA ILE A 684 22.36 -7.32 -24.77
C ILE A 684 23.32 -6.26 -24.25
N GLY A 685 24.62 -6.37 -24.56
CA GLY A 685 25.60 -5.40 -24.11
C GLY A 685 26.97 -5.59 -24.73
N ARG A 686 27.81 -4.55 -24.66
CA ARG A 686 29.25 -4.67 -24.90
C ARG A 686 29.88 -5.40 -23.69
N ARG A 687 30.77 -6.37 -23.99
CA ARG A 687 31.81 -6.78 -23.03
C ARG A 687 32.82 -5.67 -22.86
#